data_982420fa6cfc5c0672bdad9aaff0db5c
#
_entry.id   982420fa6cfc5c0672bdad9aaff0db5c
#
_cell.length_a   1.000
_cell.length_b   1.000
_cell.length_c   1.000
_cell.angle_alpha   90.00
_cell.angle_beta   90.00
_cell.angle_gamma   90.00
#
_symmetry.space_group_name_H-M   'P 1'
#
loop_
_entity.id
_entity.type
_entity.pdbx_description
1 polymer ?
#
loop_
_entity_poly.entity_id
_entity_poly.type
_entity_poly.pdbx_seq_one_letter_code
_entity_poly.pdbx_strand_id
1 'polypeptide(L)'
;MKFLAKMKEKQMQRKLGGILCGLLCAGVLVMPSAWADNYYGNDGKTHMSIGANVTLNSGTYDYVYGGYNDTKVSPPEVFKNNVTITGTAATSSICGAYSWYGNVRENTVTISGNTLGNVVCGGGTGAADAIKNYVIIKDKSEVNGIVYGGKGVTRSKENDVKISDSTIKNNVYGGYADNDKNGSAEKNEVAIGAGSKVSEDIYGGYATHNTNENKVSITNGAEVGQSVFGGFSEKADSKNNEVILNGDSVVTGNVAGGVALKGNSEGNTVRIIKSGAANVFGGKGDTNSKGNSVEISEGTIKDTVYGGYADNDKNGSAEKNEVAIGAGSVVEGNIYGGYATHNTNENKVSITNGAKVGQSVFGGFSEKVDSKNNEVILNGASGVTANIAGGVALKGNSEDNKVNIAKSTVNMNVYGGYGAKDSIGNIISITDGSSVNKNVYGGYSFKGNSMDNTVTIDNSTVNENVYGGYTESDGAISEKIQNNKVIFKNAAKIKGDVYGGYDDKSKANIINNTLEIVGKDNEARTIQNFDKLNFFITKDLIANDTMLKVTDTALINNAEIKAGVELGTKLNENDKINLITAGALKAENITTGTLTDGLISIDQGLQVTVGTDGNKLVGVINGTTPPGGGGTTPPGGGGTTPPGGGGTTPPGGGGTTPGAGSLYAAADAKSPVETQSAALTMLNLGHDLLTTAGYENAALAVDGEEEGSVNPFIIMSANNQKLDTGSHVDLKAWNMNLGFAKKINNNSGKLIIAPVIEYGRGSYDSYLDNGTHGDGDAHFWGAGLMAKQLNDDGLYYEGSLRVGRMSTDYQSAVAGGIKYDSDATYYAAHLGMGKVVQLNDKDTIDYYGKLFYTRQQGDKVTVGTGATYDFDATTSLRTRLGARYTHQLSEKNAFYAGLAWQHEFDGESNAIVATALGSASAPAPSMKGDTGIMELGWRVNNYDKFELGLGVNGSVGKQKGVGFNLSLNFSF
;
A
#
# COMPACT_ATOMS: atom_id res chain seq x y z
N MET A 1 23.81 14.14 -14.13
CA MET A 1 25.28 14.10 -14.28
C MET A 1 26.04 15.29 -13.68
N LYS A 2 25.63 16.55 -13.91
CA LYS A 2 26.31 17.74 -13.30
C LYS A 2 26.24 17.76 -11.75
N PHE A 3 25.18 17.22 -11.15
CA PHE A 3 25.02 17.14 -9.68
C PHE A 3 25.97 16.10 -9.05
N LEU A 4 26.09 14.93 -9.65
CA LEU A 4 27.03 13.88 -9.20
C LEU A 4 28.50 14.27 -9.39
N ALA A 5 28.82 15.00 -10.48
CA ALA A 5 30.16 15.54 -10.69
C ALA A 5 30.54 16.58 -9.62
N LYS A 6 29.61 17.49 -9.30
CA LYS A 6 29.79 18.49 -8.24
C LYS A 6 29.89 17.87 -6.84
N MET A 7 29.14 16.76 -6.60
CA MET A 7 29.24 16.00 -5.34
C MET A 7 30.57 15.21 -5.25
N LYS A 8 31.04 14.60 -6.36
CA LYS A 8 32.33 13.89 -6.38
C LYS A 8 33.52 14.85 -6.22
N GLU A 9 33.46 16.03 -6.79
CA GLU A 9 34.50 17.07 -6.65
C GLU A 9 34.52 17.64 -5.20
N LYS A 10 33.35 17.90 -4.59
CA LYS A 10 33.22 18.22 -3.17
C LYS A 10 33.65 17.07 -2.26
N GLN A 11 33.43 15.80 -2.65
CA GLN A 11 33.89 14.64 -1.91
C GLN A 11 35.42 14.54 -1.82
N MET A 12 36.13 14.91 -2.86
CA MET A 12 37.61 14.97 -2.87
C MET A 12 38.15 16.10 -1.99
N GLN A 13 37.51 17.25 -1.98
CA GLN A 13 37.82 18.36 -1.07
C GLN A 13 37.46 18.03 0.39
N ARG A 14 36.39 17.22 0.62
CA ARG A 14 35.94 16.75 1.94
C ARG A 14 36.85 15.68 2.54
N LYS A 15 37.43 14.79 1.74
CA LYS A 15 38.44 13.84 2.22
C LYS A 15 39.71 14.56 2.68
N LEU A 16 40.10 15.65 2.02
CA LEU A 16 41.16 16.53 2.51
C LEU A 16 40.70 17.24 3.81
N GLY A 17 39.45 17.73 3.89
CA GLY A 17 38.91 18.38 5.08
C GLY A 17 38.77 17.41 6.28
N GLY A 18 38.35 16.16 6.05
CA GLY A 18 38.26 15.11 7.09
C GLY A 18 39.61 14.66 7.62
N ILE A 19 40.59 14.54 6.77
CA ILE A 19 42.01 14.28 7.13
C ILE A 19 42.61 15.50 7.84
N LEU A 20 42.31 16.72 7.37
CA LEU A 20 42.77 17.95 8.04
C LEU A 20 42.09 18.12 9.44
N CYS A 21 40.79 17.74 9.60
CA CYS A 21 40.13 17.81 10.90
C CYS A 21 40.61 16.73 11.87
N GLY A 22 40.93 15.52 11.38
CA GLY A 22 41.61 14.48 12.15
C GLY A 22 43.05 14.88 12.56
N LEU A 23 43.77 15.59 11.70
CA LEU A 23 45.11 16.16 11.96
C LEU A 23 45.07 17.44 12.78
N LEU A 24 44.00 18.26 12.68
CA LEU A 24 43.81 19.45 13.51
C LEU A 24 43.38 19.17 14.93
N CYS A 25 42.75 17.99 15.19
CA CYS A 25 42.53 17.48 16.54
C CYS A 25 43.77 16.78 17.14
N ALA A 26 44.75 16.44 16.32
CA ALA A 26 46.02 15.85 16.76
C ALA A 26 47.15 16.89 16.68
N GLY A 27 47.01 17.97 17.44
CA GLY A 27 47.96 19.09 17.43
C GLY A 27 49.42 18.76 17.11
N VAL A 28 49.87 19.18 15.94
CA VAL A 28 51.23 19.72 15.70
C VAL A 28 51.27 20.41 14.33
N LEU A 29 51.26 21.73 14.33
CA LEU A 29 52.02 22.55 13.37
C LEU A 29 52.20 23.92 13.99
N VAL A 30 53.45 24.20 14.22
CA VAL A 30 53.98 25.38 14.91
C VAL A 30 54.00 26.59 13.99
N MET A 31 53.36 27.69 14.35
CA MET A 31 53.75 29.05 14.00
C MET A 31 53.48 30.00 15.23
N PRO A 32 54.32 30.94 15.55
CA PRO A 32 54.25 31.68 16.80
C PRO A 32 53.40 32.93 16.73
N SER A 33 52.26 32.92 17.37
CA SER A 33 51.54 34.08 17.90
C SER A 33 50.86 33.68 19.17
N ALA A 34 50.82 34.52 20.16
CA ALA A 34 50.41 34.29 21.53
C ALA A 34 49.41 33.09 21.71
N TRP A 35 49.88 32.02 22.31
CA TRP A 35 49.15 30.74 22.47
C TRP A 35 47.98 30.96 23.44
N ALA A 36 46.77 30.74 22.98
CA ALA A 36 45.63 30.56 23.87
C ALA A 36 45.71 29.15 24.46
N ASP A 37 45.52 29.03 25.79
CA ASP A 37 45.63 27.74 26.47
C ASP A 37 44.38 26.88 26.24
N ASN A 38 44.55 25.54 26.20
CA ASN A 38 43.44 24.63 26.21
C ASN A 38 42.78 24.60 27.60
N TYR A 39 41.45 24.52 27.63
CA TYR A 39 40.65 24.43 28.86
C TYR A 39 40.06 23.02 29.01
N TYR A 40 40.34 22.39 30.18
CA TYR A 40 39.87 21.02 30.47
C TYR A 40 39.11 20.97 31.81
N GLY A 41 37.96 20.29 31.85
CA GLY A 41 37.21 20.05 33.05
C GLY A 41 36.80 21.33 33.81
N ASN A 42 36.56 21.20 35.10
CA ASN A 42 36.05 22.32 35.91
C ASN A 42 37.08 23.39 36.25
N ASP A 43 38.35 23.05 36.29
CA ASP A 43 39.47 23.92 36.72
C ASP A 43 40.34 24.43 35.56
N GLY A 44 40.01 24.06 34.32
CA GLY A 44 40.74 24.41 33.13
C GLY A 44 41.99 23.54 32.86
N LYS A 45 42.34 22.59 33.73
CA LYS A 45 43.55 21.79 33.64
C LYS A 45 43.36 20.27 33.79
N THR A 46 42.35 19.85 34.52
CA THR A 46 42.12 18.44 34.85
C THR A 46 41.36 17.74 33.76
N HIS A 47 41.90 16.62 33.23
CA HIS A 47 41.21 15.75 32.29
C HIS A 47 40.15 14.94 33.04
N MET A 48 38.90 15.43 33.02
CA MET A 48 37.76 14.76 33.67
C MET A 48 37.04 13.86 32.66
N SER A 49 36.71 12.64 33.12
CA SER A 49 35.92 11.73 32.30
C SER A 49 34.41 11.84 32.55
N ILE A 50 34.01 12.32 33.74
CA ILE A 50 32.60 12.32 34.16
C ILE A 50 32.23 13.59 34.92
N GLY A 51 31.08 14.19 34.56
CA GLY A 51 30.37 15.19 35.38
C GLY A 51 31.03 16.56 35.45
N ALA A 52 31.88 16.90 34.48
CA ALA A 52 32.44 18.27 34.42
C ALA A 52 31.34 19.28 34.05
N ASN A 53 31.36 20.44 34.71
CA ASN A 53 30.50 21.60 34.45
C ASN A 53 31.35 22.82 34.15
N VAL A 54 31.66 23.07 32.91
CA VAL A 54 32.47 24.19 32.43
C VAL A 54 31.55 25.36 32.08
N THR A 55 31.76 26.53 32.71
CA THR A 55 31.07 27.75 32.30
C THR A 55 32.08 28.85 32.07
N LEU A 56 32.18 29.37 30.83
CA LEU A 56 33.11 30.41 30.44
C LEU A 56 32.30 31.61 29.92
N ASN A 57 32.58 32.79 30.49
CA ASN A 57 31.99 34.07 30.11
C ASN A 57 33.01 35.10 29.58
N SER A 58 34.30 34.81 29.71
CA SER A 58 35.41 35.63 29.22
C SER A 58 36.67 34.78 29.05
N GLY A 59 37.70 35.31 28.42
CA GLY A 59 38.96 34.62 28.15
C GLY A 59 39.09 34.18 26.68
N THR A 60 40.30 33.77 26.28
CA THR A 60 40.62 33.28 24.95
C THR A 60 41.24 31.90 25.07
N TYR A 61 40.65 30.91 24.34
CA TYR A 61 41.07 29.50 24.41
C TYR A 61 41.14 28.89 23.01
N ASP A 62 42.11 28.02 22.78
CA ASP A 62 42.17 27.24 21.52
C ASP A 62 41.13 26.12 21.53
N TYR A 63 41.09 25.30 22.58
CA TYR A 63 40.15 24.21 22.75
C TYR A 63 39.53 24.26 24.15
N VAL A 64 38.23 23.98 24.20
CA VAL A 64 37.49 23.80 25.45
C VAL A 64 36.87 22.40 25.46
N TYR A 65 37.22 21.59 26.43
CA TYR A 65 36.69 20.24 26.66
C TYR A 65 36.00 20.18 28.03
N GLY A 66 34.75 19.79 28.08
CA GLY A 66 34.09 19.41 29.32
C GLY A 66 34.71 18.16 29.91
N GLY A 67 34.68 17.09 29.14
CA GLY A 67 35.37 15.83 29.47
C GLY A 67 36.42 15.47 28.42
N TYR A 68 37.53 14.87 28.88
CA TYR A 68 38.62 14.48 27.99
C TYR A 68 39.30 13.18 28.45
N ASN A 69 39.52 12.24 27.55
CA ASN A 69 40.23 11.01 27.81
C ASN A 69 41.14 10.62 26.64
N ASP A 70 42.46 10.59 26.89
CA ASP A 70 43.49 10.20 25.94
C ASP A 70 44.13 8.83 26.25
N THR A 71 43.65 8.12 27.29
CA THR A 71 44.22 6.84 27.76
C THR A 71 43.43 5.63 27.29
N LYS A 72 44.11 4.49 27.13
CA LYS A 72 43.49 3.19 26.80
C LYS A 72 42.91 2.45 28.02
N VAL A 73 42.91 3.04 29.21
CA VAL A 73 42.46 2.41 30.45
C VAL A 73 40.94 2.14 30.36
N SER A 74 40.52 0.94 30.65
CA SER A 74 39.12 0.48 30.57
C SER A 74 38.36 0.79 31.88
N PRO A 75 37.14 1.34 31.81
CA PRO A 75 36.40 1.78 30.62
C PRO A 75 36.80 3.21 30.23
N PRO A 76 37.18 3.43 28.96
CA PRO A 76 37.62 4.77 28.50
C PRO A 76 36.40 5.66 28.13
N GLU A 77 35.25 5.51 28.78
CA GLU A 77 34.05 6.29 28.51
C GLU A 77 34.13 7.70 29.08
N VAL A 78 33.61 8.69 28.35
CA VAL A 78 33.50 10.08 28.78
C VAL A 78 32.04 10.51 28.71
N PHE A 79 31.41 10.92 29.83
CA PHE A 79 30.00 11.17 29.87
C PHE A 79 29.52 12.18 30.90
N LYS A 80 28.31 12.73 30.68
CA LYS A 80 27.62 13.69 31.55
C LYS A 80 28.41 14.96 31.81
N ASN A 81 29.13 15.44 30.82
CA ASN A 81 29.88 16.69 30.91
C ASN A 81 29.10 17.81 30.23
N ASN A 82 29.11 18.99 30.83
CA ASN A 82 28.44 20.20 30.34
C ASN A 82 29.45 21.30 30.09
N VAL A 83 29.33 21.96 28.92
CA VAL A 83 30.10 23.14 28.57
C VAL A 83 29.13 24.25 28.23
N THR A 84 29.22 25.39 28.92
CA THR A 84 28.40 26.57 28.62
C THR A 84 29.32 27.76 28.29
N ILE A 85 29.15 28.35 27.13
CA ILE A 85 29.87 29.53 26.65
C ILE A 85 28.91 30.71 26.56
N THR A 86 29.30 31.81 27.21
CA THR A 86 28.51 33.04 27.19
C THR A 86 29.43 34.28 27.14
N GLY A 87 28.88 35.43 26.99
CA GLY A 87 29.58 36.71 27.09
C GLY A 87 30.69 36.92 26.05
N THR A 88 31.92 37.22 26.46
CA THR A 88 33.04 37.56 25.58
C THR A 88 34.10 36.46 25.52
N ALA A 89 33.77 35.22 25.94
CA ALA A 89 34.71 34.12 25.85
C ALA A 89 34.98 33.80 24.36
N ALA A 90 36.24 33.89 23.96
CA ALA A 90 36.68 33.57 22.59
C ALA A 90 37.28 32.16 22.55
N THR A 91 36.79 31.30 21.68
CA THR A 91 37.31 29.94 21.55
C THR A 91 37.32 29.47 20.10
N SER A 92 38.38 28.76 19.75
CA SER A 92 38.51 28.18 18.43
C SER A 92 37.64 26.92 18.29
N SER A 93 37.66 26.02 19.26
CA SER A 93 36.87 24.79 19.22
C SER A 93 36.33 24.38 20.58
N ILE A 94 35.11 23.77 20.59
CA ILE A 94 34.44 23.34 21.83
C ILE A 94 33.97 21.91 21.63
N CYS A 95 34.23 21.08 22.66
CA CYS A 95 33.67 19.73 22.79
C CYS A 95 33.08 19.53 24.17
N GLY A 96 31.85 19.10 24.26
CA GLY A 96 31.27 18.64 25.53
C GLY A 96 32.06 17.49 26.13
N ALA A 97 32.50 16.56 25.27
CA ALA A 97 33.46 15.52 25.63
C ALA A 97 34.25 15.03 24.41
N TYR A 98 35.49 14.57 24.66
CA TYR A 98 36.30 13.91 23.65
C TYR A 98 37.02 12.69 24.24
N SER A 99 37.02 11.56 23.54
CA SER A 99 37.80 10.37 23.90
C SER A 99 38.53 9.82 22.67
N TRP A 100 39.81 9.48 22.83
CA TRP A 100 40.57 8.83 21.75
C TRP A 100 40.17 7.39 21.52
N TYR A 101 39.70 6.66 22.54
CA TYR A 101 39.49 5.20 22.47
C TYR A 101 38.11 4.74 22.91
N GLY A 102 37.37 5.52 23.67
CA GLY A 102 36.15 5.10 24.31
C GLY A 102 34.91 5.85 23.80
N ASN A 103 33.75 5.39 24.23
CA ASN A 103 32.48 6.02 23.94
C ASN A 103 32.35 7.41 24.59
N VAL A 104 31.65 8.31 23.93
CA VAL A 104 31.27 9.60 24.50
C VAL A 104 29.76 9.72 24.49
N ARG A 105 29.17 10.00 25.67
CA ARG A 105 27.69 9.99 25.79
C ARG A 105 27.16 11.01 26.80
N GLU A 106 25.93 11.44 26.54
CA GLU A 106 25.18 12.30 27.46
C GLU A 106 25.92 13.62 27.80
N ASN A 107 26.71 14.16 26.87
CA ASN A 107 27.43 15.42 27.07
C ASN A 107 26.65 16.57 26.39
N THR A 108 26.73 17.76 26.98
CA THR A 108 26.00 18.95 26.51
C THR A 108 26.95 20.10 26.24
N VAL A 109 26.76 20.79 25.11
CA VAL A 109 27.38 22.10 24.83
C VAL A 109 26.29 23.12 24.64
N THR A 110 26.35 24.22 25.38
CA THR A 110 25.46 25.38 25.25
C THR A 110 26.23 26.63 24.88
N ILE A 111 25.82 27.31 23.83
CA ILE A 111 26.43 28.56 23.37
C ILE A 111 25.32 29.60 23.30
N SER A 112 25.53 30.75 23.97
CA SER A 112 24.57 31.84 24.08
C SER A 112 25.24 33.21 23.91
N GLY A 113 24.86 33.93 22.85
CA GLY A 113 25.33 35.29 22.61
C GLY A 113 26.83 35.40 22.31
N ASN A 114 27.41 34.43 21.60
CA ASN A 114 28.85 34.35 21.42
C ASN A 114 29.28 34.06 19.98
N THR A 115 30.51 34.46 19.60
CA THR A 115 31.12 34.16 18.29
C THR A 115 32.27 33.18 18.47
N LEU A 116 32.18 32.03 17.76
CA LEU A 116 33.14 30.93 17.85
C LEU A 116 33.88 30.68 16.53
N GLY A 117 35.11 30.14 16.63
CA GLY A 117 36.04 29.99 15.51
C GLY A 117 35.72 28.80 14.62
N ASN A 118 36.01 27.55 15.04
CA ASN A 118 36.14 26.42 14.12
C ASN A 118 35.10 25.28 14.31
N VAL A 119 35.05 24.62 15.48
CA VAL A 119 34.26 23.40 15.70
C VAL A 119 33.48 23.45 17.00
N VAL A 120 32.20 23.07 16.91
CA VAL A 120 31.36 22.78 18.07
C VAL A 120 30.96 21.32 18.04
N CYS A 121 31.21 20.55 19.11
CA CYS A 121 30.92 19.14 19.18
C CYS A 121 30.29 18.78 20.54
N GLY A 122 29.12 18.19 20.56
CA GLY A 122 28.49 17.68 21.77
C GLY A 122 29.31 16.55 22.39
N GLY A 123 29.73 15.59 21.57
CA GLY A 123 30.65 14.53 21.96
C GLY A 123 31.41 13.99 20.77
N GLY A 124 32.75 13.88 20.87
CA GLY A 124 33.63 13.38 19.83
C GLY A 124 34.48 12.19 20.29
N THR A 125 34.66 11.18 19.41
CA THR A 125 35.54 10.06 19.69
C THR A 125 36.44 9.73 18.50
N GLY A 126 37.68 9.28 18.79
CA GLY A 126 38.64 8.87 17.77
C GLY A 126 38.49 7.42 17.31
N ALA A 127 37.76 6.57 18.05
CA ALA A 127 37.68 5.12 17.71
C ALA A 127 36.36 4.41 18.06
N ALA A 128 35.40 5.08 18.69
CA ALA A 128 34.20 4.43 19.27
C ALA A 128 32.88 5.14 18.93
N ASP A 129 31.90 5.01 19.79
CA ASP A 129 30.54 5.56 19.59
C ASP A 129 30.36 6.94 20.25
N ALA A 130 29.57 7.80 19.59
CA ALA A 130 29.07 9.06 20.17
C ALA A 130 27.55 8.94 20.35
N ILE A 131 27.06 8.97 21.60
CA ILE A 131 25.65 8.61 21.91
C ILE A 131 25.03 9.67 22.83
N LYS A 132 23.81 10.14 22.49
CA LYS A 132 23.01 11.05 23.32
C LYS A 132 23.76 12.31 23.73
N ASN A 133 24.49 12.93 22.82
CA ASN A 133 25.16 14.20 23.08
C ASN A 133 24.32 15.35 22.53
N TYR A 134 24.38 16.51 23.17
CA TYR A 134 23.52 17.66 22.93
C TYR A 134 24.33 18.90 22.60
N VAL A 135 23.88 19.64 21.56
CA VAL A 135 24.41 20.97 21.25
C VAL A 135 23.26 21.96 21.19
N ILE A 136 23.35 23.05 21.94
CA ILE A 136 22.36 24.14 21.98
C ILE A 136 23.07 25.44 21.63
N ILE A 137 22.67 26.09 20.53
CA ILE A 137 23.22 27.38 20.07
C ILE A 137 22.07 28.36 19.94
N LYS A 138 22.17 29.49 20.63
CA LYS A 138 21.09 30.46 20.75
C LYS A 138 21.56 31.87 20.97
N ASP A 139 20.59 32.82 21.06
CA ASP A 139 20.80 34.20 21.49
C ASP A 139 21.84 34.95 20.63
N LYS A 140 21.67 34.94 19.30
CA LYS A 140 22.53 35.58 18.28
C LYS A 140 23.97 35.11 18.27
N SER A 141 24.18 33.84 18.58
CA SER A 141 25.51 33.26 18.46
C SER A 141 25.94 33.08 16.99
N GLU A 142 27.22 33.16 16.73
CA GLU A 142 27.84 32.94 15.45
C GLU A 142 28.86 31.82 15.56
N VAL A 143 28.76 30.75 14.74
CA VAL A 143 29.75 29.70 14.63
C VAL A 143 30.31 29.68 13.23
N ASN A 144 31.63 29.99 13.10
CA ASN A 144 32.29 30.06 11.79
C ASN A 144 32.61 28.67 11.21
N GLY A 145 32.63 27.63 12.04
CA GLY A 145 32.97 26.27 11.67
C GLY A 145 31.82 25.28 11.74
N ILE A 146 32.17 24.00 11.86
CA ILE A 146 31.26 22.87 11.78
C ILE A 146 30.63 22.59 13.14
N VAL A 147 29.34 22.21 13.13
CA VAL A 147 28.63 21.77 14.33
C VAL A 147 28.34 20.26 14.24
N TYR A 148 28.70 19.51 15.27
CA TYR A 148 28.39 18.09 15.45
C TYR A 148 27.60 17.89 16.75
N GLY A 149 26.44 17.27 16.69
CA GLY A 149 25.77 16.74 17.88
C GLY A 149 26.62 15.61 18.50
N GLY A 150 26.95 14.61 17.66
CA GLY A 150 27.88 13.54 17.99
C GLY A 150 28.76 13.18 16.82
N LYS A 151 30.08 13.09 17.07
CA LYS A 151 31.07 12.59 16.10
C LYS A 151 31.64 11.26 16.58
N GLY A 152 31.03 10.15 16.13
CA GLY A 152 31.53 8.79 16.37
C GLY A 152 32.38 8.31 15.20
N VAL A 153 33.18 7.28 15.42
CA VAL A 153 33.84 6.53 14.35
C VAL A 153 32.94 5.36 13.93
N THR A 154 32.55 4.51 14.88
CA THR A 154 31.71 3.33 14.59
C THR A 154 30.25 3.71 14.51
N ARG A 155 29.73 4.42 15.50
CA ARG A 155 28.32 4.80 15.55
C ARG A 155 28.12 6.20 16.13
N SER A 156 27.21 6.93 15.54
CA SER A 156 26.68 8.19 16.08
C SER A 156 25.18 8.03 16.29
N LYS A 157 24.70 8.06 17.54
CA LYS A 157 23.34 7.69 17.86
C LYS A 157 22.67 8.62 18.85
N GLU A 158 21.41 8.96 18.58
CA GLU A 158 20.55 9.75 19.48
C GLU A 158 21.19 11.07 19.92
N ASN A 159 21.99 11.70 19.04
CA ASN A 159 22.57 13.00 19.31
C ASN A 159 21.65 14.12 18.78
N ASP A 160 21.63 15.26 19.47
CA ASP A 160 20.69 16.34 19.20
C ASP A 160 21.41 17.69 19.05
N VAL A 161 21.05 18.44 18.02
CA VAL A 161 21.53 19.80 17.75
C VAL A 161 20.33 20.74 17.67
N LYS A 162 20.30 21.75 18.54
CA LYS A 162 19.28 22.81 18.55
C LYS A 162 19.90 24.18 18.31
N ILE A 163 19.45 24.87 17.27
CA ILE A 163 19.94 26.20 16.88
C ILE A 163 18.75 27.14 16.79
N SER A 164 18.81 28.28 17.48
CA SER A 164 17.80 29.33 17.43
C SER A 164 18.44 30.70 17.43
N ASP A 165 17.89 31.64 16.66
CA ASP A 165 18.37 33.03 16.58
C ASP A 165 19.91 33.13 16.42
N SER A 166 20.51 32.34 15.55
CA SER A 166 21.96 32.16 15.44
C SER A 166 22.42 31.83 14.03
N THR A 167 23.71 32.09 13.72
CA THR A 167 24.30 31.88 12.42
C THR A 167 25.37 30.81 12.47
N ILE A 168 25.30 29.80 11.61
CA ILE A 168 26.33 28.80 11.38
C ILE A 168 26.86 28.96 9.96
N LYS A 169 28.17 29.22 9.79
CA LYS A 169 28.78 29.46 8.47
C LYS A 169 29.22 28.19 7.73
N ASN A 170 29.13 27.04 8.37
CA ASN A 170 29.52 25.74 7.81
C ASN A 170 28.44 24.67 8.05
N ASN A 171 28.76 23.41 7.85
CA ASN A 171 27.85 22.29 7.96
C ASN A 171 27.38 22.04 9.40
N VAL A 172 26.15 21.50 9.50
CA VAL A 172 25.59 20.99 10.75
C VAL A 172 25.30 19.49 10.63
N TYR A 173 25.78 18.70 11.56
CA TYR A 173 25.57 17.25 11.67
C TYR A 173 24.89 16.93 12.99
N GLY A 174 23.73 16.29 12.98
CA GLY A 174 23.16 15.67 14.18
C GLY A 174 24.05 14.52 14.63
N GLY A 175 24.33 13.57 13.72
CA GLY A 175 25.28 12.52 13.92
C GLY A 175 26.24 12.35 12.74
N TYR A 176 27.51 12.07 13.03
CA TYR A 176 28.56 11.80 12.05
C TYR A 176 29.33 10.54 12.40
N ALA A 177 29.47 9.59 11.45
CA ALA A 177 30.21 8.35 11.64
C ALA A 177 30.97 7.95 10.36
N ASP A 178 32.30 7.93 10.41
CA ASP A 178 33.16 7.79 9.24
C ASP A 178 33.97 6.49 9.14
N ASN A 179 33.58 5.45 9.91
CA ASN A 179 34.25 4.16 9.82
C ASN A 179 33.99 3.46 8.48
N ASP A 180 35.06 3.20 7.75
CA ASP A 180 35.02 2.57 6.42
C ASP A 180 34.42 1.15 6.40
N LYS A 181 34.33 0.47 7.55
CA LYS A 181 33.79 -0.90 7.65
C LYS A 181 32.33 -0.95 8.10
N ASN A 182 31.93 -0.07 9.02
CA ASN A 182 30.63 -0.18 9.68
C ASN A 182 30.11 1.13 10.27
N GLY A 183 30.58 2.30 9.83
CA GLY A 183 30.12 3.59 10.36
C GLY A 183 28.61 3.78 10.18
N SER A 184 27.85 3.99 11.26
CA SER A 184 26.40 4.23 11.22
C SER A 184 25.97 5.50 11.97
N ALA A 185 24.92 6.17 11.46
CA ALA A 185 24.29 7.30 12.13
C ALA A 185 22.79 7.03 12.31
N GLU A 186 22.35 6.98 13.57
CA GLU A 186 21.02 6.49 13.93
C GLU A 186 20.31 7.44 14.89
N LYS A 187 19.05 7.75 14.63
CA LYS A 187 18.17 8.51 15.54
C LYS A 187 18.74 9.85 16.00
N ASN A 188 19.55 10.50 15.17
CA ASN A 188 20.07 11.82 15.47
C ASN A 188 19.09 12.92 15.03
N GLU A 189 19.04 14.02 15.75
CA GLU A 189 18.13 15.12 15.46
C GLU A 189 18.87 16.44 15.25
N VAL A 190 18.40 17.24 14.28
CA VAL A 190 18.81 18.64 14.09
C VAL A 190 17.56 19.49 14.03
N ALA A 191 17.46 20.45 14.93
CA ALA A 191 16.38 21.43 14.98
C ALA A 191 16.93 22.85 14.75
N ILE A 192 16.49 23.52 13.68
CA ILE A 192 16.82 24.89 13.34
C ILE A 192 15.57 25.74 13.48
N GLY A 193 15.61 26.64 14.46
CA GLY A 193 14.49 27.51 14.80
C GLY A 193 14.57 28.93 14.23
N ALA A 194 13.62 29.75 14.63
CA ALA A 194 13.45 31.10 14.16
C ALA A 194 14.75 31.95 14.21
N GLY A 195 14.93 32.83 13.22
CA GLY A 195 16.06 33.74 13.14
C GLY A 195 17.40 33.08 12.84
N SER A 196 17.43 31.77 12.61
CA SER A 196 18.67 31.04 12.37
C SER A 196 19.05 30.96 10.90
N LYS A 197 20.34 30.96 10.64
CA LYS A 197 20.91 30.80 9.32
C LYS A 197 22.05 29.77 9.32
N VAL A 198 21.97 28.77 8.44
CA VAL A 198 23.06 27.83 8.16
C VAL A 198 23.52 28.05 6.74
N SER A 199 24.79 28.41 6.53
CA SER A 199 25.27 28.79 5.20
C SER A 199 25.55 27.60 4.27
N GLU A 200 25.88 26.44 4.83
CA GLU A 200 26.19 25.20 4.10
C GLU A 200 25.10 24.12 4.32
N ASP A 201 25.49 22.84 4.29
CA ASP A 201 24.58 21.71 4.35
C ASP A 201 24.19 21.32 5.81
N ILE A 202 23.01 20.73 5.95
CA ILE A 202 22.53 20.10 7.19
C ILE A 202 22.34 18.61 6.99
N TYR A 203 22.85 17.81 7.89
CA TYR A 203 22.68 16.36 7.96
C TYR A 203 22.08 15.95 9.31
N GLY A 204 20.93 15.30 9.31
CA GLY A 204 20.43 14.62 10.50
C GLY A 204 21.38 13.51 10.92
N GLY A 205 21.71 12.63 9.99
CA GLY A 205 22.77 11.64 10.12
C GLY A 205 23.64 11.56 8.87
N TYR A 206 24.93 11.54 9.05
CA TYR A 206 25.94 11.28 8.00
C TYR A 206 26.77 10.06 8.39
N ALA A 207 26.86 9.08 7.53
CA ALA A 207 27.67 7.89 7.78
C ALA A 207 28.31 7.31 6.53
N THR A 208 29.42 6.61 6.71
CA THR A 208 30.02 5.83 5.63
C THR A 208 29.13 4.66 5.21
N HIS A 209 28.40 4.04 6.17
CA HIS A 209 27.45 2.95 5.89
C HIS A 209 26.00 3.40 6.14
N ASN A 210 25.34 2.90 7.15
CA ASN A 210 23.89 3.07 7.29
C ASN A 210 23.51 4.39 7.97
N THR A 211 22.41 5.00 7.49
CA THR A 211 21.75 6.12 8.18
C THR A 211 20.29 5.79 8.39
N ASN A 212 19.87 5.69 9.65
CA ASN A 212 18.54 5.25 10.00
C ASN A 212 17.85 6.18 10.99
N GLU A 213 16.56 6.47 10.76
CA GLU A 213 15.70 7.18 11.71
C GLU A 213 16.26 8.55 12.16
N ASN A 214 17.07 9.23 11.32
CA ASN A 214 17.55 10.55 11.65
C ASN A 214 16.54 11.62 11.23
N LYS A 215 16.51 12.74 11.96
CA LYS A 215 15.53 13.81 11.76
C LYS A 215 16.17 15.18 11.61
N VAL A 216 15.66 15.97 10.66
CA VAL A 216 15.96 17.39 10.55
C VAL A 216 14.66 18.18 10.57
N SER A 217 14.56 19.18 11.43
CA SER A 217 13.43 20.09 11.54
C SER A 217 13.88 21.54 11.38
N ILE A 218 13.35 22.24 10.39
CA ILE A 218 13.67 23.64 10.09
C ILE A 218 12.38 24.44 10.13
N THR A 219 12.31 25.42 11.02
CA THR A 219 11.05 26.07 11.35
C THR A 219 11.14 27.60 11.47
N ASN A 220 9.99 28.25 11.29
CA ASN A 220 9.79 29.64 11.61
C ASN A 220 10.76 30.62 10.94
N GLY A 221 10.88 30.54 9.60
CA GLY A 221 11.69 31.45 8.79
C GLY A 221 13.20 31.23 8.87
N ALA A 222 13.65 30.07 9.30
CA ALA A 222 15.07 29.73 9.26
C ALA A 222 15.57 29.54 7.82
N GLU A 223 16.83 29.90 7.57
CA GLU A 223 17.44 29.86 6.24
C GLU A 223 18.57 28.82 6.17
N VAL A 224 18.61 28.04 5.09
CA VAL A 224 19.73 27.13 4.77
C VAL A 224 20.26 27.45 3.38
N GLY A 225 21.55 27.83 3.31
CA GLY A 225 22.19 28.27 2.07
C GLY A 225 22.49 27.15 1.07
N GLN A 226 22.56 25.90 1.53
CA GLN A 226 22.75 24.75 0.65
C GLN A 226 21.69 23.65 0.91
N SER A 227 22.08 22.39 1.04
CA SER A 227 21.16 21.27 1.06
C SER A 227 20.87 20.72 2.46
N VAL A 228 19.75 20.03 2.58
CA VAL A 228 19.30 19.38 3.82
C VAL A 228 19.07 17.90 3.58
N PHE A 229 19.65 17.06 4.42
CA PHE A 229 19.57 15.60 4.35
C PHE A 229 19.11 15.05 5.71
N GLY A 230 18.02 14.28 5.73
CA GLY A 230 17.65 13.52 6.93
C GLY A 230 18.71 12.49 7.24
N GLY A 231 19.04 11.62 6.27
CA GLY A 231 20.15 10.69 6.32
C GLY A 231 21.01 10.73 5.06
N PHE A 232 22.33 10.61 5.20
CA PHE A 232 23.25 10.54 4.08
C PHE A 232 24.25 9.39 4.29
N SER A 233 24.15 8.34 3.47
CA SER A 233 25.00 7.17 3.48
C SER A 233 25.92 7.14 2.25
N GLU A 234 27.22 6.91 2.44
CA GLU A 234 28.17 6.82 1.33
C GLU A 234 28.20 5.44 0.66
N LYS A 235 28.09 4.34 1.44
CA LYS A 235 28.35 2.97 0.95
C LYS A 235 27.22 1.98 1.17
N ALA A 236 26.20 2.33 1.94
CA ALA A 236 25.11 1.43 2.28
C ALA A 236 23.76 2.15 2.31
N ASP A 237 22.81 1.69 3.09
CA ASP A 237 21.43 2.12 3.05
C ASP A 237 21.15 3.41 3.85
N SER A 238 20.08 4.11 3.43
CA SER A 238 19.53 5.26 4.14
C SER A 238 18.03 5.04 4.35
N LYS A 239 17.60 4.80 5.61
CA LYS A 239 16.24 4.34 5.90
C LYS A 239 15.54 5.16 6.96
N ASN A 240 14.22 5.36 6.77
CA ASN A 240 13.31 5.96 7.74
C ASN A 240 13.78 7.32 8.28
N ASN A 241 14.52 8.10 7.49
CA ASN A 241 14.95 9.44 7.90
C ASN A 241 13.88 10.47 7.54
N GLU A 242 13.78 11.53 8.32
CA GLU A 242 12.75 12.56 8.16
C GLU A 242 13.36 13.96 8.02
N VAL A 243 12.82 14.76 7.08
CA VAL A 243 13.08 16.21 6.99
C VAL A 243 11.75 16.94 7.03
N ILE A 244 11.65 17.93 7.92
CA ILE A 244 10.49 18.81 8.05
C ILE A 244 10.94 20.26 7.83
N LEU A 245 10.34 20.94 6.87
CA LEU A 245 10.41 22.38 6.68
C LEU A 245 9.06 23.01 7.00
N ASN A 246 9.01 23.99 7.87
CA ASN A 246 7.76 24.63 8.27
C ASN A 246 7.93 26.13 8.51
N GLY A 247 6.85 26.89 8.31
CA GLY A 247 6.75 28.28 8.74
C GLY A 247 7.69 29.24 8.01
N ASP A 248 7.57 29.37 6.71
CA ASP A 248 8.30 30.29 5.83
C ASP A 248 9.82 30.04 5.77
N SER A 249 10.26 28.84 6.12
CA SER A 249 11.66 28.45 6.06
C SER A 249 12.12 28.24 4.61
N VAL A 250 13.40 28.56 4.31
CA VAL A 250 13.95 28.50 2.96
C VAL A 250 15.22 27.65 2.92
N VAL A 251 15.23 26.66 2.03
CA VAL A 251 16.43 25.90 1.68
C VAL A 251 16.81 26.23 0.25
N THR A 252 17.97 26.86 0.05
CA THR A 252 18.39 27.29 -1.31
C THR A 252 18.77 26.09 -2.21
N GLY A 253 19.25 25.01 -1.61
CA GLY A 253 19.63 23.77 -2.27
C GLY A 253 18.55 22.69 -2.24
N ASN A 254 18.99 21.44 -2.23
CA ASN A 254 18.12 20.28 -2.25
C ASN A 254 17.69 19.87 -0.86
N VAL A 255 16.49 19.29 -0.78
CA VAL A 255 16.00 18.64 0.43
C VAL A 255 15.82 17.15 0.14
N ALA A 256 16.40 16.28 0.95
CA ALA A 256 16.24 14.84 0.81
C ALA A 256 15.98 14.16 2.16
N GLY A 257 14.96 13.30 2.20
CA GLY A 257 14.70 12.47 3.38
C GLY A 257 15.86 11.53 3.64
N GLY A 258 16.27 10.75 2.63
CA GLY A 258 17.44 9.88 2.72
C GLY A 258 18.22 9.79 1.41
N VAL A 259 19.53 9.79 1.50
CA VAL A 259 20.44 9.61 0.36
C VAL A 259 21.36 8.42 0.63
N ALA A 260 21.43 7.48 -0.30
CA ALA A 260 22.33 6.35 -0.29
C ALA A 260 23.13 6.31 -1.59
N LEU A 261 24.44 6.64 -1.55
CA LEU A 261 25.25 6.75 -2.76
C LEU A 261 25.61 5.42 -3.40
N LYS A 262 25.48 4.29 -2.69
CA LYS A 262 25.76 2.93 -3.17
C LYS A 262 24.81 1.87 -2.65
N GLY A 263 23.76 2.25 -1.95
CA GLY A 263 22.78 1.36 -1.36
C GLY A 263 21.35 1.75 -1.70
N ASN A 264 20.44 1.32 -0.85
CA ASN A 264 19.01 1.58 -0.97
C ASN A 264 18.61 2.81 -0.15
N SER A 265 17.60 3.52 -0.63
CA SER A 265 16.91 4.58 0.11
C SER A 265 15.47 4.14 0.36
N GLU A 266 15.11 3.88 1.63
CA GLU A 266 13.84 3.25 1.97
C GLU A 266 13.10 3.98 3.10
N GLY A 267 11.79 4.18 2.94
CA GLY A 267 10.91 4.68 3.97
C GLY A 267 11.20 6.10 4.45
N ASN A 268 11.96 6.90 3.70
CA ASN A 268 12.32 8.26 4.11
C ASN A 268 11.21 9.24 3.80
N THR A 269 11.08 10.28 4.61
CA THR A 269 9.99 11.27 4.50
C THR A 269 10.51 12.69 4.41
N VAL A 270 9.91 13.50 3.52
CA VAL A 270 10.09 14.94 3.48
C VAL A 270 8.73 15.61 3.60
N ARG A 271 8.59 16.54 4.55
CA ARG A 271 7.41 17.38 4.72
C ARG A 271 7.77 18.85 4.58
N ILE A 272 7.09 19.55 3.69
CA ILE A 272 7.29 20.99 3.45
C ILE A 272 5.96 21.70 3.63
N ILE A 273 5.88 22.58 4.62
CA ILE A 273 4.67 23.34 4.96
C ILE A 273 5.03 24.83 4.98
N LYS A 274 4.41 25.62 4.13
CA LYS A 274 4.68 27.07 4.00
C LYS A 274 6.18 27.38 3.89
N SER A 275 6.90 26.64 3.07
CA SER A 275 8.36 26.71 3.00
C SER A 275 8.85 26.48 1.59
N GLY A 276 10.14 26.77 1.33
CA GLY A 276 10.71 26.66 0.00
C GLY A 276 11.97 25.83 -0.10
N ALA A 277 12.15 25.16 -1.25
CA ALA A 277 13.34 24.38 -1.60
C ALA A 277 13.64 24.46 -3.10
N ALA A 278 14.88 24.10 -3.51
CA ALA A 278 15.19 23.96 -4.93
C ALA A 278 14.63 22.64 -5.47
N ASN A 279 15.23 21.50 -5.13
CA ASN A 279 14.73 20.17 -5.46
C ASN A 279 14.36 19.39 -4.19
N VAL A 280 13.40 18.47 -4.33
CA VAL A 280 12.98 17.61 -3.22
C VAL A 280 13.09 16.15 -3.62
N PHE A 281 13.68 15.34 -2.75
CA PHE A 281 13.78 13.89 -2.87
C PHE A 281 13.20 13.24 -1.60
N GLY A 282 12.16 12.44 -1.73
CA GLY A 282 11.73 11.57 -0.63
C GLY A 282 12.88 10.64 -0.26
N GLY A 283 13.38 9.90 -1.27
CA GLY A 283 14.58 9.10 -1.14
C GLY A 283 15.40 9.08 -2.42
N LYS A 284 16.73 9.10 -2.28
CA LYS A 284 17.67 8.91 -3.38
C LYS A 284 18.58 7.72 -3.08
N GLY A 285 18.34 6.59 -3.77
CA GLY A 285 19.16 5.39 -3.70
C GLY A 285 20.02 5.22 -4.96
N ASP A 286 21.11 4.48 -4.87
CA ASP A 286 21.83 3.99 -6.05
C ASP A 286 21.05 2.81 -6.66
N THR A 287 20.81 1.76 -5.86
CA THR A 287 20.16 0.53 -6.32
C THR A 287 18.63 0.63 -6.27
N ASN A 288 18.07 0.88 -5.11
CA ASN A 288 16.63 1.00 -4.95
C ASN A 288 16.24 2.28 -4.21
N SER A 289 15.11 2.82 -4.60
CA SER A 289 14.42 3.87 -3.86
C SER A 289 12.99 3.41 -3.61
N LYS A 290 12.65 3.08 -2.35
CA LYS A 290 11.40 2.37 -2.04
C LYS A 290 10.65 2.96 -0.85
N GLY A 291 9.33 3.12 -1.02
CA GLY A 291 8.42 3.52 0.06
C GLY A 291 8.74 4.90 0.64
N ASN A 292 9.41 5.78 -0.11
CA ASN A 292 9.71 7.13 0.34
C ASN A 292 8.53 8.07 0.09
N SER A 293 8.36 9.07 0.94
CA SER A 293 7.24 10.01 0.87
C SER A 293 7.69 11.47 0.81
N VAL A 294 7.01 12.25 -0.02
CA VAL A 294 7.12 13.72 -0.07
C VAL A 294 5.74 14.33 0.11
N GLU A 295 5.57 15.17 1.11
CA GLU A 295 4.35 15.93 1.37
C GLU A 295 4.65 17.43 1.30
N ILE A 296 3.94 18.18 0.43
CA ILE A 296 4.11 19.63 0.27
C ILE A 296 2.76 20.31 0.38
N SER A 297 2.62 21.26 1.30
CA SER A 297 1.44 22.11 1.41
C SER A 297 1.84 23.59 1.58
N GLU A 298 1.21 24.46 0.82
CA GLU A 298 1.52 25.91 0.80
C GLU A 298 3.02 26.18 0.51
N GLY A 299 3.72 25.22 -0.09
CA GLY A 299 5.16 25.27 -0.36
C GLY A 299 5.51 25.66 -1.79
N THR A 300 6.70 26.24 -1.99
CA THR A 300 7.23 26.57 -3.32
C THR A 300 8.51 25.80 -3.61
N ILE A 301 8.49 24.96 -4.64
CA ILE A 301 9.66 24.21 -5.11
C ILE A 301 10.09 24.77 -6.48
N LYS A 302 11.31 25.25 -6.56
CA LYS A 302 11.84 25.96 -7.76
C LYS A 302 12.24 25.04 -8.91
N ASP A 303 12.39 23.75 -8.62
CA ASP A 303 12.78 22.75 -9.63
C ASP A 303 12.00 21.46 -9.40
N THR A 304 12.59 20.31 -9.34
CA THR A 304 11.96 19.01 -9.47
C THR A 304 11.67 18.34 -8.11
N VAL A 305 10.54 17.61 -8.05
CA VAL A 305 10.17 16.75 -6.91
C VAL A 305 10.26 15.29 -7.34
N TYR A 306 10.95 14.47 -6.55
CA TYR A 306 11.05 13.03 -6.69
C TYR A 306 10.53 12.35 -5.41
N GLY A 307 9.55 11.47 -5.52
CA GLY A 307 9.20 10.55 -4.43
C GLY A 307 10.36 9.59 -4.19
N GLY A 308 10.76 8.88 -5.25
CA GLY A 308 11.95 8.03 -5.25
C GLY A 308 12.83 8.26 -6.48
N TYR A 309 14.13 8.20 -6.29
CA TYR A 309 15.13 8.34 -7.36
C TYR A 309 16.20 7.24 -7.25
N ALA A 310 16.42 6.47 -8.32
CA ALA A 310 17.43 5.41 -8.37
C ALA A 310 18.17 5.41 -9.71
N ASP A 311 19.46 5.68 -9.71
CA ASP A 311 20.25 5.90 -10.92
C ASP A 311 21.32 4.84 -11.22
N ASN A 312 21.24 3.65 -10.59
CA ASN A 312 22.17 2.55 -10.89
C ASN A 312 21.96 1.99 -12.30
N ASP A 313 23.01 2.05 -13.10
CA ASP A 313 22.98 1.62 -14.49
C ASP A 313 22.64 0.14 -14.70
N LYS A 314 22.79 -0.72 -13.70
CA LYS A 314 22.57 -2.16 -13.79
C LYS A 314 21.20 -2.62 -13.27
N ASN A 315 20.70 -1.97 -12.22
CA ASN A 315 19.51 -2.45 -11.53
C ASN A 315 18.74 -1.38 -10.74
N GLY A 316 18.95 -0.08 -11.04
CA GLY A 316 18.25 1.00 -10.30
C GLY A 316 16.73 0.92 -10.42
N SER A 317 16.00 0.74 -9.33
CA SER A 317 14.53 0.71 -9.30
C SER A 317 13.92 1.72 -8.33
N ALA A 318 12.72 2.22 -8.65
CA ALA A 318 11.94 3.10 -7.79
C ALA A 318 10.54 2.51 -7.59
N GLU A 319 10.21 2.17 -6.33
CA GLU A 319 9.02 1.39 -6.02
C GLU A 319 8.25 1.97 -4.84
N LYS A 320 6.90 2.02 -4.94
CA LYS A 320 5.99 2.39 -3.84
C LYS A 320 6.32 3.75 -3.21
N ASN A 321 6.87 4.68 -3.99
CA ASN A 321 7.13 6.03 -3.51
C ASN A 321 5.91 6.93 -3.72
N GLU A 322 5.70 7.87 -2.81
CA GLU A 322 4.55 8.77 -2.85
C GLU A 322 4.96 10.24 -2.86
N VAL A 323 4.28 11.03 -3.69
CA VAL A 323 4.37 12.49 -3.71
C VAL A 323 2.97 13.07 -3.54
N ALA A 324 2.77 13.85 -2.50
CA ALA A 324 1.52 14.57 -2.23
C ALA A 324 1.76 16.08 -2.27
N ILE A 325 1.12 16.78 -3.23
CA ILE A 325 1.18 18.22 -3.38
C ILE A 325 -0.20 18.79 -3.05
N GLY A 326 -0.27 19.49 -1.93
CA GLY A 326 -1.52 20.04 -1.37
C GLY A 326 -1.76 21.50 -1.72
N ALA A 327 -2.78 22.05 -1.08
CA ALA A 327 -3.29 23.41 -1.30
C ALA A 327 -2.19 24.47 -1.32
N GLY A 328 -2.32 25.44 -2.21
CA GLY A 328 -1.44 26.61 -2.28
C GLY A 328 0.00 26.33 -2.72
N SER A 329 0.33 25.07 -3.04
CA SER A 329 1.67 24.69 -3.42
C SER A 329 1.98 24.99 -4.89
N VAL A 330 3.22 25.35 -5.17
CA VAL A 330 3.75 25.57 -6.52
C VAL A 330 5.02 24.75 -6.70
N VAL A 331 5.06 23.91 -7.73
CA VAL A 331 6.27 23.21 -8.20
C VAL A 331 6.57 23.75 -9.58
N GLU A 332 7.69 24.47 -9.77
CA GLU A 332 8.02 25.08 -11.06
C GLU A 332 8.55 24.04 -12.07
N GLY A 333 9.17 22.96 -11.60
CA GLY A 333 9.70 21.86 -12.41
C GLY A 333 8.78 20.66 -12.56
N ASN A 334 9.37 19.49 -12.78
CA ASN A 334 8.69 18.22 -12.93
C ASN A 334 8.38 17.55 -11.57
N ILE A 335 7.39 16.65 -11.61
CA ILE A 335 7.14 15.73 -10.48
C ILE A 335 7.27 14.30 -10.97
N TYR A 336 8.02 13.49 -10.24
CA TYR A 336 8.17 12.05 -10.44
C TYR A 336 7.75 11.33 -9.15
N GLY A 337 6.76 10.46 -9.22
CA GLY A 337 6.49 9.52 -8.13
C GLY A 337 7.68 8.60 -7.94
N GLY A 338 8.13 7.96 -9.01
CA GLY A 338 9.39 7.22 -9.08
C GLY A 338 10.17 7.54 -10.35
N TYR A 339 11.46 7.77 -10.23
CA TYR A 339 12.41 7.89 -11.34
C TYR A 339 13.50 6.84 -11.20
N ALA A 340 13.71 6.03 -12.21
CA ALA A 340 14.71 4.98 -12.16
C ALA A 340 15.39 4.72 -13.52
N THR A 341 16.62 4.22 -13.47
CA THR A 341 17.30 3.73 -14.67
C THR A 341 16.64 2.44 -15.20
N HIS A 342 16.11 1.58 -14.32
CA HIS A 342 15.41 0.35 -14.71
C HIS A 342 13.91 0.44 -14.43
N ASN A 343 13.40 -0.23 -13.42
CA ASN A 343 11.96 -0.35 -13.21
C ASN A 343 11.39 0.76 -12.34
N THR A 344 10.16 1.18 -12.66
CA THR A 344 9.36 2.03 -11.78
C THR A 344 8.00 1.38 -11.56
N ASN A 345 7.70 1.00 -10.29
CA ASN A 345 6.51 0.24 -9.98
C ASN A 345 5.75 0.85 -8.79
N GLU A 346 4.41 0.87 -8.88
CA GLU A 346 3.53 1.23 -7.78
C GLU A 346 3.82 2.59 -7.14
N ASN A 347 4.39 3.55 -7.91
CA ASN A 347 4.62 4.90 -7.41
C ASN A 347 3.37 5.76 -7.59
N LYS A 348 3.16 6.70 -6.67
CA LYS A 348 1.97 7.54 -6.66
C LYS A 348 2.30 9.03 -6.59
N VAL A 349 1.61 9.81 -7.41
CA VAL A 349 1.61 11.28 -7.34
C VAL A 349 0.20 11.77 -7.13
N SER A 350 -0.03 12.58 -6.10
CA SER A 350 -1.31 13.20 -5.79
C SER A 350 -1.18 14.72 -5.74
N ILE A 351 -1.91 15.44 -6.58
CA ILE A 351 -1.88 16.90 -6.69
C ILE A 351 -3.30 17.41 -6.46
N THR A 352 -3.51 18.18 -5.40
CA THR A 352 -4.85 18.50 -4.93
C THR A 352 -5.02 19.97 -4.54
N ASN A 353 -6.29 20.39 -4.48
CA ASN A 353 -6.70 21.64 -3.85
C ASN A 353 -6.02 22.90 -4.41
N GLY A 354 -5.99 23.04 -5.73
CA GLY A 354 -5.49 24.23 -6.41
C GLY A 354 -3.97 24.31 -6.52
N ALA A 355 -3.26 23.24 -6.28
CA ALA A 355 -1.80 23.17 -6.47
C ALA A 355 -1.43 23.34 -7.95
N LYS A 356 -0.25 23.92 -8.23
CA LYS A 356 0.22 24.22 -9.59
C LYS A 356 1.54 23.56 -9.88
N VAL A 357 1.66 22.93 -11.04
CA VAL A 357 2.89 22.34 -11.55
C VAL A 357 3.28 22.99 -12.88
N GLY A 358 4.47 23.56 -12.93
CA GLY A 358 4.98 24.32 -14.07
C GLY A 358 5.43 23.45 -15.25
N GLN A 359 5.78 22.19 -14.99
CA GLN A 359 6.19 21.24 -16.02
C GLN A 359 5.39 19.94 -15.96
N SER A 360 5.99 18.80 -16.25
CA SER A 360 5.32 17.50 -16.40
C SER A 360 5.22 16.73 -15.10
N VAL A 361 4.21 15.83 -15.05
CA VAL A 361 3.98 14.93 -13.92
C VAL A 361 4.03 13.48 -14.41
N PHE A 362 4.81 12.66 -13.74
CA PHE A 362 5.00 11.25 -14.04
C PHE A 362 4.75 10.41 -12.77
N GLY A 363 3.85 9.44 -12.85
CA GLY A 363 3.71 8.43 -11.78
C GLY A 363 5.00 7.64 -11.66
N GLY A 364 5.44 7.01 -12.75
CA GLY A 364 6.73 6.34 -12.88
C GLY A 364 7.46 6.75 -14.15
N PHE A 365 8.80 6.88 -14.08
CA PHE A 365 9.65 7.17 -15.23
C PHE A 365 10.86 6.24 -15.24
N SER A 366 10.90 5.31 -16.18
CA SER A 366 11.97 4.34 -16.39
C SER A 366 12.80 4.69 -17.64
N GLU A 367 14.13 4.71 -17.52
CA GLU A 367 15.01 4.98 -18.67
C GLU A 367 15.25 3.74 -19.53
N LYS A 368 15.33 2.53 -18.96
CA LYS A 368 15.81 1.33 -19.67
C LYS A 368 14.87 0.14 -19.68
N VAL A 369 13.98 0.03 -18.71
CA VAL A 369 13.11 -1.13 -18.54
C VAL A 369 11.65 -0.67 -18.39
N ASP A 370 10.84 -1.31 -17.56
CA ASP A 370 9.41 -1.12 -17.54
C ASP A 370 8.94 -0.07 -16.50
N SER A 371 7.74 0.44 -16.75
CA SER A 371 7.03 1.35 -15.83
C SER A 371 5.62 0.79 -15.61
N LYS A 372 5.33 0.28 -14.40
CA LYS A 372 4.11 -0.49 -14.12
C LYS A 372 3.37 -0.02 -12.88
N ASN A 373 2.03 -0.10 -12.90
CA ASN A 373 1.15 0.13 -11.75
C ASN A 373 1.34 1.50 -11.08
N ASN A 374 1.86 2.52 -11.79
CA ASN A 374 2.03 3.84 -11.23
C ASN A 374 0.74 4.66 -11.37
N GLU A 375 0.51 5.57 -10.43
CA GLU A 375 -0.70 6.37 -10.38
C GLU A 375 -0.41 7.87 -10.31
N VAL A 376 -1.16 8.67 -11.10
CA VAL A 376 -1.22 10.13 -10.99
C VAL A 376 -2.66 10.56 -10.72
N ILE A 377 -2.85 11.33 -9.66
CA ILE A 377 -4.13 11.94 -9.28
C ILE A 377 -3.99 13.45 -9.34
N LEU A 378 -4.81 14.10 -10.15
CA LEU A 378 -4.95 15.55 -10.22
C LEU A 378 -6.37 15.94 -9.86
N ASN A 379 -6.58 16.67 -8.77
CA ASN A 379 -7.91 16.99 -8.28
C ASN A 379 -8.00 18.41 -7.69
N GLY A 380 -9.23 18.92 -7.54
CA GLY A 380 -9.54 20.09 -6.75
C GLY A 380 -9.05 21.41 -7.33
N ALA A 381 -9.32 21.69 -8.61
CA ALA A 381 -8.92 22.89 -9.35
C ALA A 381 -7.39 23.05 -9.49
N SER A 382 -6.66 21.94 -9.47
CA SER A 382 -5.21 21.92 -9.68
C SER A 382 -4.85 22.04 -11.16
N GLY A 383 -3.61 22.46 -11.45
CA GLY A 383 -3.16 22.69 -12.82
C GLY A 383 -1.77 22.14 -13.12
N VAL A 384 -1.62 21.51 -14.30
CA VAL A 384 -0.33 21.06 -14.83
C VAL A 384 -0.09 21.74 -16.18
N THR A 385 1.05 22.45 -16.31
CA THR A 385 1.34 23.25 -17.49
C THR A 385 1.83 22.40 -18.67
N ALA A 386 2.48 21.27 -18.41
CA ALA A 386 2.96 20.37 -19.45
C ALA A 386 2.21 19.03 -19.44
N ASN A 387 2.87 17.90 -19.65
CA ASN A 387 2.25 16.60 -19.83
C ASN A 387 2.00 15.90 -18.48
N ILE A 388 1.01 15.00 -18.49
CA ILE A 388 0.83 13.98 -17.44
C ILE A 388 1.02 12.60 -18.06
N ALA A 389 1.74 11.72 -17.37
CA ALA A 389 1.78 10.31 -17.71
C ALA A 389 1.70 9.43 -16.45
N GLY A 390 0.88 8.39 -16.50
CA GLY A 390 0.83 7.38 -15.45
C GLY A 390 2.18 6.68 -15.33
N GLY A 391 2.68 6.13 -16.45
CA GLY A 391 4.00 5.52 -16.53
C GLY A 391 4.69 5.84 -17.84
N VAL A 392 6.00 6.05 -17.77
CA VAL A 392 6.88 6.26 -18.93
C VAL A 392 8.01 5.23 -18.90
N ALA A 393 8.20 4.52 -20.01
CA ALA A 393 9.29 3.56 -20.21
C ALA A 393 10.02 3.87 -21.52
N LEU A 394 11.20 4.50 -21.44
CA LEU A 394 11.92 4.97 -22.63
C LEU A 394 12.54 3.85 -23.48
N LYS A 395 12.62 2.62 -22.96
CA LYS A 395 13.12 1.43 -23.70
C LYS A 395 12.34 0.16 -23.40
N GLY A 396 11.38 0.19 -22.51
CA GLY A 396 10.56 -0.95 -22.06
C GLY A 396 9.09 -0.77 -22.31
N ASN A 397 8.31 -1.51 -21.55
CA ASN A 397 6.86 -1.48 -21.55
C ASN A 397 6.30 -0.50 -20.52
N SER A 398 5.13 0.05 -20.80
CA SER A 398 4.33 0.83 -19.86
C SER A 398 3.01 0.10 -19.61
N GLU A 399 2.82 -0.44 -18.40
CA GLU A 399 1.74 -1.38 -18.10
C GLU A 399 0.95 -0.98 -16.85
N ASP A 400 -0.37 -1.10 -16.91
CA ASP A 400 -1.31 -0.96 -15.79
C ASP A 400 -1.21 0.37 -15.03
N ASN A 401 -0.73 1.43 -15.66
CA ASN A 401 -0.62 2.74 -15.03
C ASN A 401 -1.94 3.49 -15.07
N LYS A 402 -2.17 4.37 -14.09
CA LYS A 402 -3.42 5.10 -13.91
C LYS A 402 -3.22 6.61 -13.87
N VAL A 403 -4.13 7.34 -14.54
CA VAL A 403 -4.22 8.80 -14.48
C VAL A 403 -5.64 9.20 -14.17
N ASN A 404 -5.86 9.87 -13.04
CA ASN A 404 -7.16 10.37 -12.61
C ASN A 404 -7.13 11.91 -12.56
N ILE A 405 -7.98 12.56 -13.34
CA ILE A 405 -8.07 14.03 -13.42
C ILE A 405 -9.51 14.44 -13.10
N ALA A 406 -9.72 15.14 -12.00
CA ALA A 406 -11.03 15.63 -11.59
C ALA A 406 -10.97 17.12 -11.23
N LYS A 407 -11.94 17.91 -11.75
CA LYS A 407 -12.03 19.37 -11.48
C LYS A 407 -10.72 20.12 -11.74
N SER A 408 -9.98 19.76 -12.79
CA SER A 408 -8.59 20.20 -12.97
C SER A 408 -8.22 20.44 -14.44
N THR A 409 -7.09 21.09 -14.68
CA THR A 409 -6.65 21.46 -16.04
C THR A 409 -5.27 20.93 -16.36
N VAL A 410 -5.09 20.35 -17.54
CA VAL A 410 -3.80 19.96 -18.12
C VAL A 410 -3.59 20.68 -19.43
N ASN A 411 -2.48 21.45 -19.56
CA ASN A 411 -2.28 22.30 -20.74
C ASN A 411 -1.68 21.56 -21.95
N MET A 412 -1.10 20.38 -21.74
CA MET A 412 -0.49 19.56 -22.80
C MET A 412 -1.16 18.18 -22.87
N ASN A 413 -0.44 17.14 -23.26
CA ASN A 413 -0.96 15.81 -23.44
C ASN A 413 -1.12 15.03 -22.13
N VAL A 414 -2.04 14.06 -22.16
CA VAL A 414 -2.22 13.06 -21.09
C VAL A 414 -1.96 11.68 -21.66
N TYR A 415 -1.09 10.91 -21.02
CA TYR A 415 -0.76 9.53 -21.36
C TYR A 415 -1.15 8.62 -20.19
N GLY A 416 -1.93 7.59 -20.42
CA GLY A 416 -2.10 6.49 -19.45
C GLY A 416 -0.77 5.80 -19.26
N GLY A 417 -0.20 5.32 -20.37
CA GLY A 417 1.15 4.77 -20.45
C GLY A 417 1.88 5.24 -21.70
N TYR A 418 3.19 5.49 -21.58
CA TYR A 418 4.09 5.74 -22.69
C TYR A 418 5.20 4.69 -22.68
N GLY A 419 5.15 3.74 -23.60
CA GLY A 419 6.14 2.68 -23.75
C GLY A 419 6.95 2.81 -25.04
N ALA A 420 8.27 2.62 -24.99
CA ALA A 420 9.04 2.48 -26.21
C ALA A 420 8.78 1.15 -26.92
N LYS A 421 8.35 0.14 -26.20
CA LYS A 421 7.79 -1.11 -26.68
C LYS A 421 6.28 -1.08 -26.48
N ASP A 422 5.74 -1.96 -25.64
CA ASP A 422 4.31 -2.08 -25.47
C ASP A 422 3.73 -1.05 -24.46
N SER A 423 2.47 -0.68 -24.67
CA SER A 423 1.67 0.11 -23.76
C SER A 423 0.35 -0.61 -23.51
N ILE A 424 0.19 -1.22 -22.32
CA ILE A 424 -0.85 -2.20 -22.06
C ILE A 424 -1.60 -1.90 -20.75
N GLY A 425 -2.92 -2.04 -20.76
CA GLY A 425 -3.74 -2.01 -19.55
C GLY A 425 -3.83 -0.66 -18.85
N ASN A 426 -3.37 0.42 -19.46
CA ASN A 426 -3.33 1.73 -18.82
C ASN A 426 -4.71 2.38 -18.78
N ILE A 427 -5.00 3.15 -17.73
CA ILE A 427 -6.31 3.73 -17.47
C ILE A 427 -6.21 5.25 -17.31
N ILE A 428 -7.03 5.98 -18.05
CA ILE A 428 -7.23 7.43 -17.87
C ILE A 428 -8.69 7.69 -17.49
N SER A 429 -8.89 8.52 -16.47
CA SER A 429 -10.20 9.04 -16.08
C SER A 429 -10.15 10.57 -15.99
N ILE A 430 -10.97 11.27 -16.78
CA ILE A 430 -11.06 12.74 -16.82
C ILE A 430 -12.51 13.10 -16.50
N THR A 431 -12.73 13.70 -15.33
CA THR A 431 -14.08 13.87 -14.76
C THR A 431 -14.33 15.28 -14.23
N ASP A 432 -15.59 15.55 -13.91
CA ASP A 432 -16.03 16.70 -13.12
C ASP A 432 -15.66 18.07 -13.68
N GLY A 433 -15.83 18.28 -14.98
CA GLY A 433 -15.55 19.57 -15.62
C GLY A 433 -14.06 19.82 -15.87
N SER A 434 -13.25 18.77 -15.89
CA SER A 434 -11.84 18.87 -16.21
C SER A 434 -11.56 19.24 -17.67
N SER A 435 -10.39 19.81 -17.93
CA SER A 435 -9.97 20.19 -19.28
C SER A 435 -8.56 19.70 -19.60
N VAL A 436 -8.40 19.06 -20.76
CA VAL A 436 -7.10 18.74 -21.37
C VAL A 436 -6.96 19.53 -22.65
N ASN A 437 -5.93 20.38 -22.76
CA ASN A 437 -5.81 21.30 -23.89
C ASN A 437 -5.19 20.68 -25.13
N LYS A 438 -4.60 19.51 -25.02
CA LYS A 438 -3.98 18.74 -26.12
C LYS A 438 -4.58 17.33 -26.18
N ASN A 439 -3.81 16.37 -26.68
CA ASN A 439 -4.27 15.01 -26.92
C ASN A 439 -4.32 14.15 -25.64
N VAL A 440 -5.16 13.13 -25.67
CA VAL A 440 -5.25 12.07 -24.66
C VAL A 440 -4.95 10.73 -25.32
N TYR A 441 -3.98 9.99 -24.76
CA TYR A 441 -3.57 8.68 -25.21
C TYR A 441 -3.81 7.66 -24.09
N GLY A 442 -4.71 6.72 -24.28
CA GLY A 442 -4.90 5.61 -23.34
C GLY A 442 -3.60 4.83 -23.20
N GLY A 443 -3.07 4.32 -24.30
CA GLY A 443 -1.73 3.80 -24.42
C GLY A 443 -0.99 4.40 -25.59
N TYR A 444 0.25 4.84 -25.40
CA TYR A 444 1.16 5.27 -26.46
C TYR A 444 2.34 4.31 -26.54
N SER A 445 2.52 3.67 -27.66
CA SER A 445 3.67 2.84 -27.97
C SER A 445 4.52 3.49 -29.06
N PHE A 446 5.86 3.50 -28.88
CA PHE A 446 6.75 4.03 -29.92
C PHE A 446 7.05 2.98 -31.01
N LYS A 447 7.17 1.70 -30.64
CA LYS A 447 7.52 0.59 -31.58
C LYS A 447 6.93 -0.76 -31.14
N GLY A 448 5.76 -0.83 -30.64
CA GLY A 448 5.14 -2.07 -30.17
C GLY A 448 3.63 -2.00 -30.12
N ASN A 449 3.04 -2.84 -29.31
CA ASN A 449 1.60 -2.96 -29.20
C ASN A 449 1.01 -1.87 -28.29
N SER A 450 -0.22 -1.46 -28.59
CA SER A 450 -1.03 -0.62 -27.69
C SER A 450 -2.35 -1.34 -27.44
N MET A 451 -2.51 -1.96 -26.27
CA MET A 451 -3.59 -2.92 -26.03
C MET A 451 -4.26 -2.71 -24.67
N ASP A 452 -5.54 -3.05 -24.60
CA ASP A 452 -6.31 -3.13 -23.35
C ASP A 452 -6.37 -1.80 -22.56
N ASN A 453 -6.06 -0.68 -23.19
CA ASN A 453 -6.06 0.64 -22.53
C ASN A 453 -7.47 1.22 -22.47
N THR A 454 -7.77 1.97 -21.41
CA THR A 454 -9.08 2.59 -21.21
C THR A 454 -8.97 4.09 -21.01
N VAL A 455 -9.79 4.86 -21.75
CA VAL A 455 -9.93 6.31 -21.56
C VAL A 455 -11.39 6.62 -21.24
N THR A 456 -11.63 7.22 -20.09
CA THR A 456 -12.96 7.71 -19.68
C THR A 456 -12.97 9.23 -19.65
N ILE A 457 -13.95 9.83 -20.31
CA ILE A 457 -14.19 11.28 -20.27
C ILE A 457 -15.63 11.49 -19.81
N ASP A 458 -15.79 12.07 -18.63
CA ASP A 458 -17.09 12.30 -17.99
C ASP A 458 -17.26 13.79 -17.67
N ASN A 459 -18.30 14.41 -18.23
CA ASN A 459 -18.59 15.84 -18.04
C ASN A 459 -17.33 16.73 -18.17
N SER A 460 -16.49 16.46 -19.16
CA SER A 460 -15.16 17.07 -19.29
C SER A 460 -14.79 17.36 -20.74
N THR A 461 -13.75 18.15 -20.96
CA THR A 461 -13.38 18.62 -22.30
C THR A 461 -11.94 18.19 -22.67
N VAL A 462 -11.78 17.66 -23.89
CA VAL A 462 -10.48 17.49 -24.56
C VAL A 462 -10.46 18.37 -25.79
N ASN A 463 -9.50 19.30 -25.89
CA ASN A 463 -9.48 20.29 -26.97
C ASN A 463 -8.84 19.76 -28.27
N GLU A 464 -8.12 18.66 -28.24
CA GLU A 464 -7.58 17.95 -29.42
C GLU A 464 -8.06 16.48 -29.43
N ASN A 465 -7.25 15.54 -29.88
CA ASN A 465 -7.69 14.18 -30.18
C ASN A 465 -7.65 13.25 -28.94
N VAL A 466 -8.45 12.20 -29.03
CA VAL A 466 -8.46 11.09 -28.07
C VAL A 466 -8.13 9.79 -28.78
N TYR A 467 -7.18 9.07 -28.27
CA TYR A 467 -6.74 7.77 -28.76
C TYR A 467 -6.93 6.70 -27.68
N GLY A 468 -7.72 5.67 -27.95
CA GLY A 468 -7.77 4.48 -27.09
C GLY A 468 -6.38 3.83 -27.02
N GLY A 469 -5.83 3.49 -28.20
CA GLY A 469 -4.45 3.05 -28.38
C GLY A 469 -3.77 3.80 -29.52
N TYR A 470 -2.48 4.07 -29.37
CA TYR A 470 -1.67 4.74 -30.38
C TYR A 470 -0.32 4.03 -30.54
N THR A 471 0.11 3.82 -31.78
CA THR A 471 1.45 3.31 -32.10
C THR A 471 2.13 4.20 -33.13
N GLU A 472 3.35 4.60 -32.84
CA GLU A 472 4.24 5.30 -33.78
C GLU A 472 5.12 4.24 -34.49
N SER A 473 4.46 3.44 -35.35
CA SER A 473 5.02 2.23 -35.96
C SER A 473 6.30 2.51 -36.78
N ASP A 474 7.28 1.62 -36.73
CA ASP A 474 8.39 1.63 -37.69
C ASP A 474 8.02 0.99 -39.05
N GLY A 475 6.77 0.58 -39.19
CA GLY A 475 6.22 -0.02 -40.40
C GLY A 475 6.20 -1.55 -40.41
N ALA A 476 6.41 -2.20 -39.28
CA ALA A 476 6.25 -3.64 -39.14
C ALA A 476 4.74 -4.00 -39.04
N ILE A 477 4.31 -5.01 -39.82
CA ILE A 477 2.90 -5.47 -39.90
C ILE A 477 2.48 -6.25 -38.63
N SER A 478 3.39 -6.49 -37.68
CA SER A 478 3.12 -7.33 -36.51
C SER A 478 2.56 -6.61 -35.30
N GLU A 479 2.51 -5.28 -35.32
CA GLU A 479 2.02 -4.47 -34.22
C GLU A 479 0.50 -4.56 -34.09
N LYS A 480 0.00 -4.57 -32.85
CA LYS A 480 -1.40 -4.71 -32.51
C LYS A 480 -1.89 -3.51 -31.73
N ILE A 481 -2.99 -2.92 -32.19
CA ILE A 481 -3.73 -1.90 -31.47
C ILE A 481 -5.12 -2.46 -31.23
N GLN A 482 -5.30 -3.11 -30.11
CA GLN A 482 -6.49 -3.93 -29.90
C GLN A 482 -7.06 -3.81 -28.47
N ASN A 483 -8.36 -4.09 -28.39
CA ASN A 483 -9.12 -4.12 -27.13
C ASN A 483 -9.11 -2.79 -26.38
N ASN A 484 -8.70 -1.70 -27.00
CA ASN A 484 -8.72 -0.41 -26.33
C ASN A 484 -10.14 0.12 -26.19
N LYS A 485 -10.42 0.82 -25.11
CA LYS A 485 -11.75 1.32 -24.78
C LYS A 485 -11.76 2.83 -24.60
N VAL A 486 -12.67 3.51 -25.25
CA VAL A 486 -12.96 4.93 -25.02
C VAL A 486 -14.38 5.06 -24.50
N ILE A 487 -14.58 5.78 -23.40
CA ILE A 487 -15.87 5.92 -22.72
C ILE A 487 -16.23 7.40 -22.60
N PHE A 488 -17.36 7.79 -23.15
CA PHE A 488 -17.93 9.12 -22.98
C PHE A 488 -19.14 9.09 -22.05
N LYS A 489 -19.16 9.99 -21.08
CA LYS A 489 -20.27 10.11 -20.14
C LYS A 489 -20.67 11.57 -19.96
N ASN A 490 -21.97 11.80 -19.82
CA ASN A 490 -22.53 13.02 -19.27
C ASN A 490 -21.95 14.30 -19.89
N ALA A 491 -22.18 14.57 -21.18
CA ALA A 491 -21.70 15.75 -21.89
C ALA A 491 -20.17 15.83 -22.03
N ALA A 492 -19.49 14.71 -22.27
CA ALA A 492 -18.08 14.66 -22.67
C ALA A 492 -17.92 15.45 -24.02
N LYS A 493 -16.92 16.33 -24.08
CA LYS A 493 -16.68 17.17 -25.27
C LYS A 493 -15.28 16.99 -25.81
N ILE A 494 -15.16 16.40 -26.98
CA ILE A 494 -13.90 16.24 -27.69
C ILE A 494 -13.93 17.11 -28.96
N LYS A 495 -13.15 18.19 -29.01
CA LYS A 495 -13.10 19.08 -30.17
C LYS A 495 -12.34 18.51 -31.35
N GLY A 496 -11.52 17.49 -31.11
CA GLY A 496 -10.75 16.77 -32.12
C GLY A 496 -11.35 15.41 -32.47
N ASP A 497 -10.55 14.56 -33.05
CA ASP A 497 -10.90 13.24 -33.52
C ASP A 497 -10.77 12.19 -32.41
N VAL A 498 -11.57 11.14 -32.48
CA VAL A 498 -11.59 10.04 -31.55
C VAL A 498 -11.29 8.75 -32.26
N TYR A 499 -10.25 8.08 -31.83
CA TYR A 499 -9.79 6.82 -32.44
C TYR A 499 -9.85 5.68 -31.40
N GLY A 500 -10.42 4.56 -31.80
CA GLY A 500 -10.28 3.32 -31.03
C GLY A 500 -8.82 2.86 -30.98
N GLY A 501 -8.21 2.87 -32.16
CA GLY A 501 -6.76 2.66 -32.35
C GLY A 501 -6.25 3.54 -33.48
N TYR A 502 -4.99 3.94 -33.42
CA TYR A 502 -4.36 4.73 -34.47
C TYR A 502 -2.90 4.33 -34.66
N ASP A 503 -2.52 4.15 -35.90
CA ASP A 503 -1.14 3.95 -36.35
C ASP A 503 -0.78 5.03 -37.39
N ASP A 504 0.31 5.73 -37.18
CA ASP A 504 0.77 6.80 -38.06
C ASP A 504 1.21 6.31 -39.46
N LYS A 505 1.58 5.03 -39.60
CA LYS A 505 1.97 4.39 -40.87
C LYS A 505 0.83 3.57 -41.52
N SER A 506 -0.30 3.41 -40.85
CA SER A 506 -1.46 2.63 -41.29
C SER A 506 -1.15 1.15 -41.61
N LYS A 507 -0.26 0.51 -40.87
CA LYS A 507 0.16 -0.87 -41.06
C LYS A 507 -0.12 -1.80 -39.89
N ALA A 508 -0.38 -1.25 -38.68
CA ALA A 508 -0.72 -2.03 -37.50
C ALA A 508 -2.09 -2.69 -37.64
N ASN A 509 -2.27 -3.81 -36.97
CA ASN A 509 -3.55 -4.51 -36.88
C ASN A 509 -4.44 -3.83 -35.84
N ILE A 510 -5.41 -3.02 -36.28
CA ILE A 510 -6.35 -2.29 -35.45
C ILE A 510 -7.65 -3.07 -35.37
N ILE A 511 -7.91 -3.72 -34.25
CA ILE A 511 -9.08 -4.58 -34.07
C ILE A 511 -9.63 -4.57 -32.65
N ASN A 512 -10.95 -4.85 -32.55
CA ASN A 512 -11.64 -5.10 -31.29
C ASN A 512 -11.68 -3.91 -30.33
N ASN A 513 -11.49 -2.68 -30.85
CA ASN A 513 -11.57 -1.48 -30.05
C ASN A 513 -13.03 -1.05 -29.83
N THR A 514 -13.33 -0.53 -28.65
CA THR A 514 -14.69 -0.24 -28.19
C THR A 514 -14.89 1.24 -27.90
N LEU A 515 -15.99 1.81 -28.41
CA LEU A 515 -16.52 3.11 -27.97
C LEU A 515 -17.77 2.87 -27.12
N GLU A 516 -17.77 3.43 -25.92
CA GLU A 516 -18.90 3.36 -24.99
C GLU A 516 -19.49 4.76 -24.79
N ILE A 517 -20.81 4.91 -24.97
CA ILE A 517 -21.51 6.17 -24.80
C ILE A 517 -22.57 6.01 -23.72
N VAL A 518 -22.44 6.78 -22.66
CA VAL A 518 -23.35 6.77 -21.50
C VAL A 518 -24.02 8.15 -21.40
N GLY A 519 -25.33 8.18 -21.31
CA GLY A 519 -26.09 9.43 -21.22
C GLY A 519 -26.11 10.21 -22.53
N LYS A 520 -26.31 11.53 -22.45
CA LYS A 520 -26.53 12.42 -23.59
C LYS A 520 -25.53 13.56 -23.66
N ASP A 521 -25.65 14.35 -24.73
CA ASP A 521 -24.92 15.61 -24.99
C ASP A 521 -23.39 15.41 -25.12
N ASN A 522 -22.94 14.16 -25.40
CA ASN A 522 -21.56 13.91 -25.75
C ASN A 522 -21.25 14.44 -27.15
N GLU A 523 -20.07 14.97 -27.38
CA GLU A 523 -19.65 15.58 -28.64
C GLU A 523 -18.25 15.18 -29.05
N ALA A 524 -18.03 14.86 -30.33
CA ALA A 524 -16.74 14.62 -30.95
C ALA A 524 -16.70 15.25 -32.36
N ARG A 525 -15.48 15.51 -32.91
CA ARG A 525 -15.36 15.95 -34.31
C ARG A 525 -15.56 14.77 -35.25
N THR A 526 -14.77 13.73 -35.12
CA THR A 526 -14.91 12.46 -35.83
C THR A 526 -14.82 11.28 -34.87
N ILE A 527 -15.35 10.13 -35.26
CA ILE A 527 -15.08 8.83 -34.60
C ILE A 527 -14.69 7.82 -35.64
N GLN A 528 -13.62 6.99 -35.38
CA GLN A 528 -13.16 5.96 -36.28
C GLN A 528 -12.33 4.88 -35.61
N ASN A 529 -12.19 3.74 -36.30
CA ASN A 529 -11.42 2.58 -35.85
C ASN A 529 -11.97 1.95 -34.57
N PHE A 530 -13.29 1.88 -34.48
CA PHE A 530 -14.03 1.15 -33.47
C PHE A 530 -14.77 -0.02 -34.11
N ASP A 531 -14.55 -1.23 -33.59
CA ASP A 531 -15.26 -2.44 -34.01
C ASP A 531 -16.52 -2.67 -33.19
N LYS A 532 -16.61 -2.03 -32.02
CA LYS A 532 -17.75 -2.13 -31.10
C LYS A 532 -18.19 -0.75 -30.62
N LEU A 533 -19.51 -0.51 -30.68
CA LEU A 533 -20.12 0.67 -30.10
C LEU A 533 -21.22 0.25 -29.12
N ASN A 534 -21.10 0.67 -27.89
CA ASN A 534 -22.04 0.36 -26.81
C ASN A 534 -22.76 1.63 -26.35
N PHE A 535 -24.08 1.63 -26.36
CA PHE A 535 -24.90 2.76 -25.97
C PHE A 535 -25.72 2.44 -24.71
N PHE A 536 -25.47 3.17 -23.64
CA PHE A 536 -26.21 3.06 -22.37
C PHE A 536 -27.22 4.21 -22.29
N ILE A 537 -28.46 3.92 -22.62
CA ILE A 537 -29.57 4.88 -22.59
C ILE A 537 -30.01 5.06 -21.15
N THR A 538 -29.55 6.10 -20.50
CA THR A 538 -29.82 6.39 -19.08
C THR A 538 -31.27 6.88 -18.88
N LYS A 539 -31.80 6.75 -17.67
CA LYS A 539 -33.20 7.06 -17.31
C LYS A 539 -33.59 8.53 -17.47
N ASP A 540 -32.64 9.43 -17.63
CA ASP A 540 -32.85 10.87 -17.85
C ASP A 540 -33.04 11.23 -19.33
N LEU A 541 -32.79 10.28 -20.25
CA LEU A 541 -33.04 10.51 -21.67
C LEU A 541 -34.55 10.49 -21.97
N ILE A 542 -34.95 11.37 -22.89
CA ILE A 542 -36.30 11.44 -23.45
C ILE A 542 -36.28 11.22 -24.98
N ALA A 543 -37.43 10.98 -25.56
CA ALA A 543 -37.55 10.78 -27.02
C ALA A 543 -36.88 11.91 -27.80
N ASN A 544 -36.12 11.54 -28.84
CA ASN A 544 -35.32 12.38 -29.73
C ASN A 544 -34.05 13.02 -29.13
N ASP A 545 -33.72 12.76 -27.88
CA ASP A 545 -32.39 13.12 -27.33
C ASP A 545 -31.26 12.53 -28.16
N THR A 546 -30.11 13.18 -28.17
CA THR A 546 -28.90 12.72 -28.86
C THR A 546 -27.85 12.30 -27.82
N MET A 547 -27.38 11.05 -27.91
CA MET A 547 -26.37 10.55 -27.03
C MET A 547 -24.96 11.01 -27.44
N LEU A 548 -24.65 10.96 -28.75
CA LEU A 548 -23.38 11.43 -29.32
C LEU A 548 -23.61 12.29 -30.54
N LYS A 549 -23.16 13.53 -30.53
CA LYS A 549 -23.06 14.38 -31.67
C LYS A 549 -21.67 14.34 -32.27
N VAL A 550 -21.53 13.90 -33.51
CA VAL A 550 -20.31 13.93 -34.30
C VAL A 550 -20.40 15.07 -35.30
N THR A 551 -19.57 16.11 -35.16
CA THR A 551 -19.73 17.33 -35.96
C THR A 551 -19.29 17.16 -37.41
N ASP A 552 -18.39 16.19 -37.69
CA ASP A 552 -17.92 15.86 -39.04
C ASP A 552 -18.32 14.40 -39.38
N THR A 553 -17.42 13.45 -39.38
CA THR A 553 -17.69 12.09 -39.89
C THR A 553 -17.69 11.04 -38.76
N ALA A 554 -18.74 10.24 -38.70
CA ALA A 554 -18.80 9.01 -37.95
C ALA A 554 -18.53 7.81 -38.88
N LEU A 555 -17.34 7.23 -38.79
CA LEU A 555 -16.92 6.05 -39.57
C LEU A 555 -17.04 4.77 -38.69
N ILE A 556 -18.17 4.07 -38.85
CA ILE A 556 -18.54 2.89 -38.06
C ILE A 556 -18.87 1.66 -38.95
N ASN A 557 -18.26 1.60 -40.14
CA ASN A 557 -18.43 0.46 -41.03
C ASN A 557 -17.96 -0.84 -40.35
N ASN A 558 -18.72 -1.91 -40.54
CA ASN A 558 -18.50 -3.25 -39.98
C ASN A 558 -18.50 -3.32 -38.42
N ALA A 559 -19.00 -2.29 -37.74
CA ALA A 559 -19.02 -2.29 -36.28
C ALA A 559 -20.20 -3.12 -35.72
N GLU A 560 -19.96 -3.72 -34.56
CA GLU A 560 -21.02 -4.30 -33.73
C GLU A 560 -21.59 -3.21 -32.84
N ILE A 561 -22.89 -2.95 -32.93
CA ILE A 561 -23.58 -1.93 -32.17
C ILE A 561 -24.52 -2.59 -31.16
N LYS A 562 -24.30 -2.26 -29.88
CA LYS A 562 -25.17 -2.73 -28.79
C LYS A 562 -25.78 -1.54 -28.08
N ALA A 563 -27.09 -1.64 -27.79
CA ALA A 563 -27.79 -0.62 -27.02
C ALA A 563 -28.58 -1.28 -25.88
N GLY A 564 -28.63 -0.60 -24.75
CA GLY A 564 -29.41 -1.01 -23.59
C GLY A 564 -30.04 0.18 -22.91
N VAL A 565 -31.23 -0.01 -22.32
CA VAL A 565 -31.98 1.04 -21.62
C VAL A 565 -31.92 0.81 -20.12
N GLU A 566 -31.57 1.85 -19.39
CA GLU A 566 -31.55 1.82 -17.91
C GLU A 566 -32.97 1.67 -17.35
N LEU A 567 -33.13 0.89 -16.29
CA LEU A 567 -34.42 0.71 -15.61
C LEU A 567 -34.93 2.03 -15.05
N GLY A 568 -36.26 2.26 -15.19
CA GLY A 568 -36.89 3.47 -14.74
C GLY A 568 -36.83 4.62 -15.74
N THR A 569 -36.50 4.35 -16.98
CA THR A 569 -36.56 5.29 -18.10
C THR A 569 -37.96 5.88 -18.28
N LYS A 570 -38.05 7.07 -18.86
CA LYS A 570 -39.28 7.74 -19.24
C LYS A 570 -39.65 7.45 -20.70
N LEU A 571 -38.89 6.61 -21.37
CA LEU A 571 -39.12 6.24 -22.77
C LEU A 571 -40.27 5.24 -22.86
N ASN A 572 -41.10 5.39 -23.90
CA ASN A 572 -42.21 4.51 -24.24
C ASN A 572 -41.87 3.69 -25.47
N GLU A 573 -42.69 2.67 -25.72
CA GLU A 573 -42.66 1.90 -26.97
C GLU A 573 -42.81 2.83 -28.20
N ASN A 574 -41.99 2.63 -29.22
CA ASN A 574 -41.85 3.43 -30.44
C ASN A 574 -41.13 4.78 -30.27
N ASP A 575 -40.70 5.16 -29.08
CA ASP A 575 -39.82 6.33 -28.92
C ASP A 575 -38.48 6.11 -29.63
N LYS A 576 -37.92 7.17 -30.20
CA LYS A 576 -36.66 7.16 -30.91
C LYS A 576 -35.61 7.94 -30.11
N ILE A 577 -34.42 7.37 -30.01
CA ILE A 577 -33.20 8.03 -29.44
C ILE A 577 -32.19 8.16 -30.59
N ASN A 578 -31.61 9.33 -30.78
CA ASN A 578 -30.46 9.50 -31.67
C ASN A 578 -29.20 8.98 -30.96
N LEU A 579 -28.79 7.73 -31.24
CA LEU A 579 -27.57 7.17 -30.69
C LEU A 579 -26.35 7.97 -31.18
N ILE A 580 -26.32 8.28 -32.49
CA ILE A 580 -25.35 9.19 -33.11
C ILE A 580 -26.12 10.16 -34.05
N THR A 581 -25.74 11.42 -34.01
CA THR A 581 -26.06 12.40 -35.05
C THR A 581 -24.75 12.91 -35.64
N ALA A 582 -24.51 12.75 -36.95
CA ALA A 582 -23.23 13.08 -37.57
C ALA A 582 -23.39 14.09 -38.72
N GLY A 583 -22.31 14.82 -39.08
CA GLY A 583 -22.23 15.55 -40.32
C GLY A 583 -22.28 14.60 -41.53
N ALA A 584 -21.55 13.47 -41.43
CA ALA A 584 -21.65 12.35 -42.37
C ALA A 584 -21.59 11.02 -41.56
N LEU A 585 -22.55 10.14 -41.80
CA LEU A 585 -22.55 8.79 -41.20
C LEU A 585 -22.16 7.77 -42.25
N LYS A 586 -21.11 6.99 -41.98
CA LYS A 586 -20.67 5.80 -42.75
C LYS A 586 -20.85 4.56 -41.89
N ALA A 587 -21.91 3.81 -42.15
CA ALA A 587 -22.37 2.68 -41.31
C ALA A 587 -22.74 1.46 -42.16
N GLU A 588 -21.84 1.03 -43.03
CA GLU A 588 -22.02 -0.15 -43.89
C GLU A 588 -21.77 -1.44 -43.09
N ASN A 589 -22.57 -2.49 -43.33
CA ASN A 589 -22.45 -3.81 -42.76
C ASN A 589 -22.40 -3.83 -41.20
N ILE A 590 -23.11 -2.93 -40.52
CA ILE A 590 -23.21 -2.94 -39.08
C ILE A 590 -24.02 -4.17 -38.60
N THR A 591 -23.60 -4.71 -37.44
CA THR A 591 -24.37 -5.74 -36.72
C THR A 591 -24.97 -5.13 -35.46
N THR A 592 -26.11 -5.63 -35.00
CA THR A 592 -26.77 -5.05 -33.81
C THR A 592 -27.06 -6.14 -32.79
N GLY A 593 -27.00 -5.79 -31.50
CA GLY A 593 -27.24 -6.73 -30.41
C GLY A 593 -27.69 -6.02 -29.11
N THR A 594 -28.04 -6.82 -28.14
CA THR A 594 -28.37 -6.33 -26.78
C THR A 594 -27.08 -6.09 -26.00
N LEU A 595 -27.07 -5.01 -25.24
CA LEU A 595 -25.93 -4.65 -24.39
C LEU A 595 -25.93 -5.48 -23.12
N THR A 596 -24.78 -6.09 -22.85
CA THR A 596 -24.46 -6.73 -21.57
C THR A 596 -23.01 -6.43 -21.25
N ASP A 597 -22.69 -6.07 -20.01
CA ASP A 597 -21.32 -5.83 -19.60
C ASP A 597 -20.64 -7.07 -18.98
N GLY A 598 -21.30 -8.21 -19.05
CA GLY A 598 -20.83 -9.48 -18.49
C GLY A 598 -21.04 -9.63 -16.98
N LEU A 599 -21.37 -8.56 -16.27
CA LEU A 599 -21.68 -8.58 -14.83
C LEU A 599 -23.15 -8.30 -14.53
N ILE A 600 -23.77 -7.40 -15.30
CA ILE A 600 -25.19 -7.06 -15.19
C ILE A 600 -25.84 -7.27 -16.54
N SER A 601 -26.99 -7.88 -16.52
CA SER A 601 -27.89 -8.00 -17.64
C SER A 601 -29.17 -7.21 -17.40
N ILE A 602 -29.73 -6.64 -18.46
CA ILE A 602 -31.03 -5.99 -18.42
C ILE A 602 -32.07 -7.04 -18.79
N ASP A 603 -33.06 -7.24 -17.93
CA ASP A 603 -34.23 -8.06 -18.31
C ASP A 603 -35.01 -7.30 -19.39
N GLN A 604 -35.40 -8.01 -20.46
CA GLN A 604 -35.82 -7.46 -21.71
C GLN A 604 -37.24 -6.82 -21.67
N GLY A 605 -37.43 -5.85 -20.76
CA GLY A 605 -38.67 -5.03 -20.74
C GLY A 605 -38.78 -4.07 -21.93
N LEU A 606 -37.67 -3.46 -22.34
CA LEU A 606 -37.55 -2.61 -23.50
C LEU A 606 -36.35 -3.01 -24.34
N GLN A 607 -36.54 -3.44 -25.55
CA GLN A 607 -35.48 -3.69 -26.54
C GLN A 607 -35.23 -2.44 -27.36
N VAL A 608 -34.01 -2.30 -27.88
CA VAL A 608 -33.64 -1.22 -28.79
C VAL A 608 -33.34 -1.82 -30.15
N THR A 609 -34.15 -1.48 -31.15
CA THR A 609 -33.80 -1.80 -32.56
C THR A 609 -32.99 -0.65 -33.11
N VAL A 610 -31.74 -0.96 -33.52
CA VAL A 610 -30.82 0.02 -34.07
C VAL A 610 -30.96 0.07 -35.61
N GLY A 611 -31.06 1.26 -36.19
CA GLY A 611 -31.09 1.49 -37.60
C GLY A 611 -30.50 2.84 -38.01
N THR A 612 -30.37 3.07 -39.28
CA THR A 612 -29.86 4.36 -39.82
C THR A 612 -31.02 5.19 -40.41
N ASP A 613 -30.97 6.51 -40.20
CA ASP A 613 -31.92 7.49 -40.77
C ASP A 613 -31.11 8.71 -41.24
N GLY A 614 -30.75 8.74 -42.52
CA GLY A 614 -29.84 9.74 -43.09
C GLY A 614 -28.48 9.71 -42.40
N ASN A 615 -28.08 10.83 -41.83
CA ASN A 615 -26.81 10.98 -41.08
C ASN A 615 -26.95 10.65 -39.57
N LYS A 616 -27.95 9.84 -39.21
CA LYS A 616 -28.21 9.44 -37.85
C LYS A 616 -28.17 7.93 -37.68
N LEU A 617 -27.60 7.49 -36.58
CA LEU A 617 -27.82 6.16 -36.02
C LEU A 617 -28.92 6.29 -34.95
N VAL A 618 -30.01 5.57 -35.12
CA VAL A 618 -31.22 5.71 -34.29
C VAL A 618 -31.51 4.41 -33.58
N GLY A 619 -31.78 4.48 -32.31
CA GLY A 619 -32.36 3.40 -31.50
C GLY A 619 -33.88 3.60 -31.38
N VAL A 620 -34.67 2.61 -31.79
CA VAL A 620 -36.14 2.60 -31.60
C VAL A 620 -36.46 1.70 -30.42
N ILE A 621 -37.17 2.23 -29.45
CA ILE A 621 -37.61 1.50 -28.26
C ILE A 621 -38.78 0.59 -28.63
N ASN A 622 -38.64 -0.72 -28.42
CA ASN A 622 -39.68 -1.70 -28.67
C ASN A 622 -40.17 -2.29 -27.35
N GLY A 623 -41.48 -2.40 -27.19
CA GLY A 623 -42.08 -3.21 -26.13
C GLY A 623 -41.79 -4.71 -26.32
N THR A 624 -41.53 -5.43 -25.28
CA THR A 624 -41.38 -6.90 -25.38
C THR A 624 -42.75 -7.56 -25.42
N THR A 625 -43.02 -8.33 -26.44
CA THR A 625 -43.88 -9.50 -26.30
C THR A 625 -43.09 -10.55 -25.52
N PRO A 626 -43.61 -11.11 -24.40
CA PRO A 626 -42.92 -12.22 -23.75
C PRO A 626 -42.65 -13.32 -24.78
N PRO A 627 -41.46 -13.92 -24.82
CA PRO A 627 -41.24 -15.08 -25.66
C PRO A 627 -42.29 -16.11 -25.27
N GLY A 628 -43.15 -16.47 -26.22
CA GLY A 628 -44.14 -17.48 -26.01
C GLY A 628 -43.45 -18.75 -25.49
N GLY A 629 -43.71 -19.12 -24.26
CA GLY A 629 -43.23 -20.33 -23.65
C GLY A 629 -43.74 -21.51 -24.49
N GLY A 630 -42.83 -22.06 -25.34
CA GLY A 630 -43.02 -23.38 -25.94
C GLY A 630 -42.98 -24.38 -24.81
N GLY A 631 -44.14 -24.57 -24.16
CA GLY A 631 -44.34 -25.63 -23.18
C GLY A 631 -44.28 -26.96 -23.89
N THR A 632 -43.21 -27.67 -23.83
CA THR A 632 -43.22 -29.12 -23.96
C THR A 632 -43.75 -29.70 -22.65
N THR A 633 -45.04 -30.07 -22.63
CA THR A 633 -45.62 -30.89 -21.57
C THR A 633 -44.89 -32.25 -21.53
N PRO A 634 -44.33 -32.66 -20.38
CA PRO A 634 -43.90 -34.06 -20.22
C PRO A 634 -45.15 -34.96 -20.16
N PRO A 635 -45.09 -36.20 -20.70
CA PRO A 635 -46.21 -37.14 -20.65
C PRO A 635 -46.49 -37.56 -19.21
N GLY A 636 -47.78 -37.57 -18.88
CA GLY A 636 -48.29 -37.98 -17.58
C GLY A 636 -47.88 -39.37 -17.15
N GLY A 637 -47.39 -39.46 -15.88
CA GLY A 637 -47.24 -40.68 -15.14
C GLY A 637 -48.07 -40.56 -13.85
N GLY A 638 -49.17 -41.36 -13.78
CA GLY A 638 -50.06 -41.45 -12.63
C GLY A 638 -49.36 -42.13 -11.46
N GLY A 639 -49.65 -41.67 -10.24
CA GLY A 639 -49.21 -42.34 -9.02
C GLY A 639 -49.70 -41.62 -7.78
N THR A 640 -50.74 -42.15 -7.23
CA THR A 640 -51.25 -42.21 -5.83
C THR A 640 -50.71 -41.30 -4.74
N THR A 641 -51.59 -40.56 -4.17
CA THR A 641 -51.50 -39.81 -2.89
C THR A 641 -51.39 -40.67 -1.65
N PRO A 642 -50.62 -40.33 -0.62
CA PRO A 642 -50.88 -40.62 0.76
C PRO A 642 -51.31 -39.37 1.55
N PRO A 643 -52.07 -39.57 2.66
CA PRO A 643 -52.72 -38.45 3.33
C PRO A 643 -51.91 -37.76 4.41
N GLY A 644 -52.16 -36.49 4.53
CA GLY A 644 -52.18 -35.57 5.65
C GLY A 644 -51.19 -35.69 6.77
N GLY A 645 -50.33 -34.64 6.88
CA GLY A 645 -49.63 -34.23 8.10
C GLY A 645 -49.47 -32.72 8.07
N GLY A 646 -50.21 -32.04 8.97
CA GLY A 646 -50.11 -30.60 9.12
C GLY A 646 -48.71 -30.17 9.63
N GLY A 647 -48.05 -29.38 8.87
CA GLY A 647 -46.81 -28.70 9.25
C GLY A 647 -46.90 -27.22 8.93
N THR A 648 -46.70 -26.44 9.94
CA THR A 648 -46.63 -24.97 9.88
C THR A 648 -45.54 -24.53 8.90
N THR A 649 -45.93 -23.76 7.90
CA THR A 649 -45.03 -23.07 6.94
C THR A 649 -44.16 -22.06 7.69
N PRO A 650 -42.81 -22.09 7.48
CA PRO A 650 -41.98 -20.94 7.80
C PRO A 650 -42.32 -19.78 6.86
N PRO A 651 -42.12 -18.52 7.27
CA PRO A 651 -42.34 -17.39 6.35
C PRO A 651 -41.40 -17.52 5.18
N GLY A 652 -41.95 -17.68 4.00
CA GLY A 652 -41.22 -17.71 2.75
C GLY A 652 -40.48 -16.41 2.56
N GLY A 653 -39.16 -16.49 2.38
CA GLY A 653 -38.44 -15.48 1.68
C GLY A 653 -39.07 -15.30 0.31
N GLY A 654 -39.76 -14.17 0.10
CA GLY A 654 -40.37 -13.84 -1.18
C GLY A 654 -39.33 -13.66 -2.24
N GLY A 655 -39.00 -14.70 -2.96
CA GLY A 655 -38.42 -14.58 -4.28
C GLY A 655 -39.47 -13.97 -5.19
N THR A 656 -39.52 -12.64 -5.24
CA THR A 656 -40.21 -11.92 -6.30
C THR A 656 -39.50 -12.27 -7.58
N THR A 657 -40.14 -12.98 -8.48
CA THR A 657 -39.77 -13.04 -9.88
C THR A 657 -39.59 -11.60 -10.33
N PRO A 658 -38.39 -11.17 -10.86
CA PRO A 658 -38.20 -9.79 -11.29
C PRO A 658 -39.26 -9.45 -12.33
N GLY A 659 -39.97 -8.36 -12.16
CA GLY A 659 -40.89 -7.86 -13.17
C GLY A 659 -40.12 -7.48 -14.43
N ALA A 660 -40.77 -7.57 -15.59
CA ALA A 660 -40.16 -7.15 -16.86
C ALA A 660 -39.48 -5.78 -16.73
N GLY A 661 -38.19 -5.65 -17.06
CA GLY A 661 -37.40 -4.44 -16.96
C GLY A 661 -36.49 -4.35 -15.73
N SER A 662 -36.27 -5.43 -14.96
CA SER A 662 -35.37 -5.45 -13.81
C SER A 662 -33.90 -5.69 -14.24
N LEU A 663 -32.98 -4.97 -13.57
CA LEU A 663 -31.55 -5.33 -13.62
C LEU A 663 -31.29 -6.56 -12.76
N TYR A 664 -30.51 -7.49 -13.26
CA TYR A 664 -30.04 -8.63 -12.48
C TYR A 664 -28.54 -8.86 -12.74
N ALA A 665 -27.85 -9.30 -11.72
CA ALA A 665 -26.44 -9.64 -11.87
C ALA A 665 -26.32 -10.97 -12.64
N ALA A 666 -25.40 -10.98 -13.59
CA ALA A 666 -25.05 -12.20 -14.32
C ALA A 666 -24.51 -13.27 -13.34
N ALA A 667 -24.61 -14.54 -13.71
CA ALA A 667 -24.09 -15.64 -12.90
C ALA A 667 -22.60 -15.46 -12.57
N ASP A 668 -21.84 -14.91 -13.50
CA ASP A 668 -20.40 -14.65 -13.36
C ASP A 668 -20.07 -13.65 -12.25
N ALA A 669 -20.99 -12.75 -11.90
CA ALA A 669 -20.80 -11.80 -10.80
C ALA A 669 -20.71 -12.49 -9.43
N LYS A 670 -21.02 -13.79 -9.31
CA LYS A 670 -20.82 -14.59 -8.12
C LYS A 670 -19.36 -14.84 -7.79
N SER A 671 -18.50 -15.06 -8.80
CA SER A 671 -17.12 -15.49 -8.59
C SER A 671 -16.30 -14.49 -7.74
N PRO A 672 -16.34 -13.16 -7.94
CA PRO A 672 -15.72 -12.21 -7.02
C PRO A 672 -16.25 -12.27 -5.58
N VAL A 673 -17.52 -12.65 -5.39
CA VAL A 673 -18.14 -12.75 -4.05
C VAL A 673 -17.66 -14.00 -3.30
N GLU A 674 -17.25 -15.05 -4.01
CA GLU A 674 -16.71 -16.28 -3.41
C GLU A 674 -15.38 -16.05 -2.65
N THR A 675 -14.67 -14.95 -2.93
CA THR A 675 -13.52 -14.48 -2.12
C THR A 675 -13.90 -14.32 -0.65
N GLN A 676 -15.09 -13.79 -0.36
CA GLN A 676 -15.56 -13.61 1.01
C GLN A 676 -15.78 -14.96 1.72
N SER A 677 -16.26 -15.97 1.00
CA SER A 677 -16.42 -17.34 1.53
C SER A 677 -15.08 -18.01 1.78
N ALA A 678 -14.08 -17.80 0.89
CA ALA A 678 -12.72 -18.27 1.07
C ALA A 678 -12.06 -17.63 2.31
N ALA A 679 -12.14 -16.31 2.44
CA ALA A 679 -11.62 -15.53 3.55
C ALA A 679 -12.26 -15.96 4.89
N LEU A 680 -13.58 -16.05 4.95
CA LEU A 680 -14.31 -16.50 6.13
C LEU A 680 -13.92 -17.91 6.54
N THR A 681 -13.75 -18.82 5.57
CA THR A 681 -13.30 -20.20 5.84
C THR A 681 -11.90 -20.22 6.42
N MET A 682 -11.00 -19.39 5.90
CA MET A 682 -9.64 -19.29 6.41
C MET A 682 -9.59 -18.78 7.86
N LEU A 683 -10.41 -17.79 8.21
CA LEU A 683 -10.63 -17.34 9.59
C LEU A 683 -11.21 -18.46 10.47
N ASN A 684 -12.15 -19.24 9.94
CA ASN A 684 -12.73 -20.38 10.63
C ASN A 684 -11.72 -21.51 10.87
N LEU A 685 -10.83 -21.80 9.92
CA LEU A 685 -9.73 -22.77 10.09
C LEU A 685 -8.74 -22.33 11.19
N GLY A 686 -8.40 -21.03 11.24
CA GLY A 686 -7.62 -20.45 12.33
C GLY A 686 -8.34 -20.56 13.69
N HIS A 687 -9.65 -20.36 13.71
CA HIS A 687 -10.49 -20.54 14.90
C HIS A 687 -10.56 -22.00 15.35
N ASP A 688 -10.70 -22.91 14.42
CA ASP A 688 -10.71 -24.35 14.68
C ASP A 688 -9.38 -24.83 15.25
N LEU A 689 -8.26 -24.35 14.71
CA LEU A 689 -6.91 -24.62 15.22
C LEU A 689 -6.77 -24.18 16.69
N LEU A 690 -7.21 -22.94 17.01
CA LEU A 690 -7.19 -22.40 18.35
C LEU A 690 -8.05 -23.23 19.33
N THR A 691 -9.26 -23.60 18.91
CA THR A 691 -10.25 -24.26 19.78
C THR A 691 -10.11 -25.79 19.85
N THR A 692 -9.21 -26.38 19.11
CA THR A 692 -8.81 -27.79 19.20
C THR A 692 -7.41 -27.91 19.80
N ALA A 693 -6.38 -27.70 19.00
CA ALA A 693 -5.00 -27.82 19.44
C ALA A 693 -4.59 -26.71 20.43
N GLY A 694 -5.13 -25.49 20.31
CA GLY A 694 -4.75 -24.35 21.17
C GLY A 694 -5.08 -24.55 22.63
N TYR A 695 -6.32 -24.96 22.96
CA TYR A 695 -6.71 -25.22 24.35
C TYR A 695 -5.99 -26.41 24.96
N GLU A 696 -5.74 -27.43 24.17
CA GLU A 696 -4.97 -28.60 24.61
C GLU A 696 -3.54 -28.22 24.93
N ASN A 697 -2.89 -27.50 24.01
CA ASN A 697 -1.49 -27.10 24.18
C ASN A 697 -1.32 -26.03 25.26
N ALA A 698 -2.27 -25.12 25.44
CA ALA A 698 -2.26 -24.18 26.54
C ALA A 698 -2.36 -24.89 27.91
N ALA A 699 -3.16 -25.97 27.99
CA ALA A 699 -3.26 -26.77 29.20
C ALA A 699 -1.98 -27.55 29.49
N LEU A 700 -1.39 -28.17 28.46
CA LEU A 700 -0.15 -28.90 28.55
C LEU A 700 1.06 -28.01 28.89
N ALA A 701 1.15 -26.83 28.33
CA ALA A 701 2.22 -25.88 28.60
C ALA A 701 2.32 -25.46 30.10
N VAL A 702 1.23 -25.57 30.83
CA VAL A 702 1.18 -25.24 32.28
C VAL A 702 0.95 -26.43 33.18
N ASP A 703 0.94 -27.66 32.64
CA ASP A 703 0.77 -28.86 33.43
C ASP A 703 2.08 -29.19 34.17
N GLY A 704 1.98 -29.47 35.47
CA GLY A 704 3.17 -29.70 36.33
C GLY A 704 3.93 -28.41 36.72
N GLU A 705 3.63 -27.27 36.16
CA GLU A 705 4.29 -26.02 36.47
C GLU A 705 3.77 -25.32 37.72
N GLU A 706 4.61 -24.47 38.34
CA GLU A 706 4.21 -23.68 39.49
C GLU A 706 3.07 -22.72 39.17
N GLU A 707 2.21 -22.43 40.14
CA GLU A 707 1.12 -21.47 39.96
C GLU A 707 1.68 -20.09 39.63
N GLY A 708 1.18 -19.50 38.55
CA GLY A 708 1.60 -18.17 38.10
C GLY A 708 2.65 -18.16 36.99
N SER A 709 3.27 -19.30 36.67
CA SER A 709 4.18 -19.44 35.52
C SER A 709 3.45 -19.08 34.23
N VAL A 710 4.19 -18.51 33.29
CA VAL A 710 3.69 -18.18 31.96
C VAL A 710 4.54 -18.91 30.93
N ASN A 711 3.95 -19.87 30.23
CA ASN A 711 4.66 -20.70 29.27
C ASN A 711 4.12 -20.52 27.85
N PRO A 712 4.99 -20.38 26.84
CA PRO A 712 4.59 -20.24 25.44
C PRO A 712 4.19 -21.59 24.84
N PHE A 713 3.25 -21.51 23.87
CA PHE A 713 2.96 -22.62 22.97
C PHE A 713 2.78 -22.09 21.53
N ILE A 714 3.12 -22.91 20.57
CA ILE A 714 2.95 -22.63 19.14
C ILE A 714 2.16 -23.77 18.53
N ILE A 715 1.13 -23.43 17.77
CA ILE A 715 0.35 -24.38 16.99
C ILE A 715 0.27 -23.91 15.55
N MET A 716 0.36 -24.85 14.61
CA MET A 716 0.27 -24.59 13.18
C MET A 716 -0.66 -25.62 12.53
N SER A 717 -1.32 -25.20 11.45
CA SER A 717 -2.05 -26.12 10.59
C SER A 717 -1.82 -25.80 9.12
N ALA A 718 -1.83 -26.83 8.29
CA ALA A 718 -1.89 -26.74 6.83
C ALA A 718 -3.14 -27.48 6.36
N ASN A 719 -3.97 -26.81 5.57
CA ASN A 719 -5.28 -27.32 5.16
C ASN A 719 -5.43 -27.24 3.63
N ASN A 720 -6.05 -28.26 3.08
CA ASN A 720 -6.53 -28.27 1.69
C ASN A 720 -8.03 -28.59 1.75
N GLN A 721 -8.87 -27.62 1.42
CA GLN A 721 -10.30 -27.68 1.57
C GLN A 721 -11.02 -27.36 0.25
N LYS A 722 -12.09 -28.05 -0.02
CA LYS A 722 -13.07 -27.72 -1.05
C LYS A 722 -14.38 -27.31 -0.39
N LEU A 723 -14.83 -26.11 -0.68
CA LEU A 723 -16.04 -25.50 -0.13
C LEU A 723 -17.17 -25.63 -1.13
N ASP A 724 -18.30 -26.15 -0.73
CA ASP A 724 -19.51 -26.14 -1.51
C ASP A 724 -20.28 -24.85 -1.23
N THR A 725 -20.28 -23.94 -2.20
CA THR A 725 -20.91 -22.61 -2.13
C THR A 725 -22.16 -22.50 -3.00
N GLY A 726 -22.64 -23.63 -3.53
CA GLY A 726 -23.61 -23.71 -4.63
C GLY A 726 -22.92 -23.65 -6.02
N SER A 727 -21.68 -23.59 -6.07
CA SER A 727 -20.55 -23.84 -6.95
C SER A 727 -19.42 -24.38 -6.06
N HIS A 728 -18.15 -24.15 -6.35
CA HIS A 728 -17.14 -24.51 -5.36
C HIS A 728 -15.90 -23.59 -5.34
N VAL A 729 -15.29 -23.55 -4.16
CA VAL A 729 -14.02 -22.89 -3.96
C VAL A 729 -13.01 -23.90 -3.40
N ASP A 730 -11.86 -24.01 -4.05
CA ASP A 730 -10.73 -24.78 -3.58
C ASP A 730 -9.82 -23.86 -2.77
N LEU A 731 -9.49 -24.21 -1.54
CA LEU A 731 -8.70 -23.39 -0.60
C LEU A 731 -7.52 -24.17 -0.06
N LYS A 732 -6.32 -23.62 -0.21
CA LYS A 732 -5.10 -24.11 0.44
C LYS A 732 -4.62 -23.05 1.43
N ALA A 733 -4.60 -23.38 2.70
CA ALA A 733 -4.26 -22.42 3.74
C ALA A 733 -3.37 -23.02 4.83
N TRP A 734 -2.46 -22.22 5.37
CA TRP A 734 -1.80 -22.52 6.62
C TRP A 734 -2.09 -21.44 7.66
N ASN A 735 -2.19 -21.86 8.92
CA ASN A 735 -2.48 -20.99 10.05
C ASN A 735 -1.50 -21.28 11.17
N MET A 736 -1.20 -20.26 11.96
CA MET A 736 -0.34 -20.32 13.13
C MET A 736 -0.94 -19.49 14.27
N ASN A 737 -0.91 -20.05 15.48
CA ASN A 737 -1.19 -19.31 16.70
C ASN A 737 0.00 -19.44 17.64
N LEU A 738 0.48 -18.34 18.20
CA LEU A 738 1.43 -18.24 19.27
C LEU A 738 0.71 -17.74 20.51
N GLY A 739 0.72 -18.52 21.59
CA GLY A 739 0.08 -18.15 22.84
C GLY A 739 1.01 -18.25 24.04
N PHE A 740 0.61 -17.58 25.12
CA PHE A 740 1.29 -17.58 26.42
C PHE A 740 0.30 -18.00 27.50
N ALA A 741 0.37 -19.27 27.91
CA ALA A 741 -0.58 -19.85 28.87
C ALA A 741 -0.17 -19.57 30.30
N LYS A 742 -1.15 -19.25 31.15
CA LYS A 742 -1.04 -19.09 32.59
C LYS A 742 -2.11 -19.91 33.29
N LYS A 743 -1.71 -20.67 34.32
CA LYS A 743 -2.58 -21.44 35.19
C LYS A 743 -2.90 -20.66 36.46
N ILE A 744 -4.16 -20.71 36.88
CA ILE A 744 -4.67 -20.17 38.15
C ILE A 744 -5.50 -21.27 38.79
N ASN A 745 -5.10 -21.78 39.94
CA ASN A 745 -5.88 -22.76 40.69
C ASN A 745 -7.00 -22.06 41.45
N ASN A 746 -8.17 -22.69 41.50
CA ASN A 746 -9.32 -22.22 42.24
C ASN A 746 -10.04 -23.37 42.95
N ASN A 747 -11.09 -23.07 43.71
CA ASN A 747 -11.84 -24.06 44.50
C ASN A 747 -12.57 -25.15 43.69
N SER A 748 -12.64 -25.01 42.36
CA SER A 748 -13.34 -25.92 41.46
C SER A 748 -12.39 -26.69 40.52
N GLY A 749 -11.10 -26.35 40.55
CA GLY A 749 -10.10 -26.92 39.64
C GLY A 749 -9.08 -25.89 39.11
N LYS A 750 -8.85 -25.87 37.81
CA LYS A 750 -7.82 -25.05 37.15
C LYS A 750 -8.45 -24.12 36.13
N LEU A 751 -8.16 -22.80 36.23
CA LEU A 751 -8.44 -21.83 35.17
C LEU A 751 -7.15 -21.57 34.36
N ILE A 752 -7.21 -21.76 33.06
CA ILE A 752 -6.12 -21.49 32.13
C ILE A 752 -6.51 -20.29 31.29
N ILE A 753 -5.66 -19.28 31.24
CA ILE A 753 -5.84 -18.06 30.41
C ILE A 753 -4.64 -17.92 29.50
N ALA A 754 -4.85 -17.62 28.22
CA ALA A 754 -3.77 -17.37 27.29
C ALA A 754 -4.12 -16.25 26.29
N PRO A 755 -3.40 -15.14 26.30
CA PRO A 755 -3.34 -14.26 25.14
C PRO A 755 -2.67 -15.00 23.98
N VAL A 756 -3.17 -14.73 22.75
CA VAL A 756 -2.67 -15.37 21.53
C VAL A 756 -2.51 -14.32 20.43
N ILE A 757 -1.50 -14.55 19.58
CA ILE A 757 -1.31 -13.84 18.31
C ILE A 757 -1.51 -14.89 17.23
N GLU A 758 -2.21 -14.50 16.17
CA GLU A 758 -2.52 -15.38 15.07
C GLU A 758 -2.11 -14.82 13.73
N TYR A 759 -1.74 -15.70 12.83
CA TYR A 759 -1.44 -15.41 11.45
C TYR A 759 -1.92 -16.57 10.57
N GLY A 760 -2.46 -16.23 9.40
CA GLY A 760 -2.79 -17.22 8.38
C GLY A 760 -2.56 -16.67 6.99
N ARG A 761 -2.20 -17.57 6.07
CA ARG A 761 -2.08 -17.27 4.64
C ARG A 761 -2.57 -18.45 3.81
N GLY A 762 -3.20 -18.17 2.67
CA GLY A 762 -3.67 -19.19 1.75
C GLY A 762 -3.90 -18.64 0.36
N SER A 763 -4.06 -19.55 -0.60
CA SER A 763 -4.53 -19.27 -1.95
C SER A 763 -5.87 -19.98 -2.19
N TYR A 764 -6.70 -19.40 -3.02
CA TYR A 764 -8.00 -19.99 -3.36
C TYR A 764 -8.30 -19.88 -4.86
N ASP A 765 -9.08 -20.85 -5.35
CA ASP A 765 -9.60 -20.92 -6.71
C ASP A 765 -11.12 -21.04 -6.65
N SER A 766 -11.85 -20.14 -7.30
CA SER A 766 -13.31 -20.14 -7.44
C SER A 766 -13.70 -20.75 -8.78
N TYR A 767 -14.61 -21.70 -8.77
CA TYR A 767 -15.15 -22.38 -9.96
C TYR A 767 -16.66 -22.33 -9.97
N LEU A 768 -17.24 -21.61 -10.93
CA LEU A 768 -18.69 -21.61 -11.15
C LEU A 768 -19.10 -22.74 -12.11
N ASP A 769 -20.38 -23.17 -12.03
CA ASP A 769 -20.91 -24.25 -12.86
C ASP A 769 -20.94 -23.92 -14.36
N ASN A 770 -20.91 -22.66 -14.73
CA ASN A 770 -20.87 -22.18 -16.11
C ASN A 770 -19.44 -22.14 -16.71
N GLY A 771 -18.43 -22.58 -15.96
CA GLY A 771 -17.03 -22.58 -16.38
C GLY A 771 -16.24 -21.32 -16.02
N THR A 772 -16.86 -20.33 -15.39
CA THR A 772 -16.15 -19.15 -14.87
C THR A 772 -15.17 -19.56 -13.79
N HIS A 773 -13.95 -19.04 -13.89
CA HIS A 773 -12.87 -19.27 -12.95
C HIS A 773 -12.30 -17.93 -12.47
N GLY A 774 -11.94 -17.88 -11.19
CA GLY A 774 -11.21 -16.79 -10.57
C GLY A 774 -10.29 -17.33 -9.49
N ASP A 775 -9.19 -16.66 -9.23
CA ASP A 775 -8.20 -17.05 -8.22
C ASP A 775 -7.72 -15.86 -7.42
N GLY A 776 -7.10 -16.12 -6.27
CA GLY A 776 -6.51 -15.10 -5.42
C GLY A 776 -5.81 -15.66 -4.20
N ASP A 777 -5.14 -14.77 -3.51
CA ASP A 777 -4.49 -15.03 -2.22
C ASP A 777 -5.27 -14.38 -1.08
N ALA A 778 -5.13 -14.92 0.12
CA ALA A 778 -5.68 -14.35 1.33
C ALA A 778 -4.68 -14.47 2.48
N HIS A 779 -4.63 -13.46 3.35
CA HIS A 779 -3.86 -13.55 4.58
C HIS A 779 -4.54 -12.76 5.69
N PHE A 780 -4.38 -13.23 6.93
CA PHE A 780 -4.87 -12.50 8.10
C PHE A 780 -3.83 -12.49 9.21
N TRP A 781 -3.94 -11.50 10.04
CA TRP A 781 -3.23 -11.41 11.31
C TRP A 781 -4.16 -10.85 12.38
N GLY A 782 -3.97 -11.28 13.61
CA GLY A 782 -4.83 -10.85 14.69
C GLY A 782 -4.27 -11.20 16.07
N ALA A 783 -5.05 -10.83 17.05
CA ALA A 783 -4.79 -11.16 18.44
C ALA A 783 -6.08 -11.65 19.11
N GLY A 784 -5.91 -12.45 20.14
CA GLY A 784 -7.03 -12.99 20.88
C GLY A 784 -6.70 -13.28 22.33
N LEU A 785 -7.75 -13.65 23.05
CA LEU A 785 -7.67 -14.14 24.41
C LEU A 785 -8.49 -15.43 24.50
N MET A 786 -7.93 -16.47 25.07
CA MET A 786 -8.62 -17.73 25.35
C MET A 786 -8.60 -18.02 26.85
N ALA A 787 -9.68 -18.66 27.34
CA ALA A 787 -9.78 -19.09 28.73
C ALA A 787 -10.47 -20.46 28.80
N LYS A 788 -9.99 -21.35 29.68
CA LYS A 788 -10.57 -22.66 29.94
C LYS A 788 -10.60 -22.94 31.44
N GLN A 789 -11.78 -23.15 32.01
CA GLN A 789 -11.96 -23.68 33.35
C GLN A 789 -12.08 -25.19 33.23
N LEU A 790 -11.17 -25.92 33.83
CA LEU A 790 -11.22 -27.37 33.96
C LEU A 790 -11.49 -27.72 35.41
N ASN A 791 -12.65 -28.33 35.70
CA ASN A 791 -13.04 -28.75 37.05
C ASN A 791 -12.46 -30.11 37.40
N ASP A 792 -12.32 -30.39 38.67
CA ASP A 792 -11.76 -31.66 39.20
C ASP A 792 -12.59 -32.89 38.82
N ASP A 793 -13.90 -32.73 38.54
CA ASP A 793 -14.79 -33.78 38.07
C ASP A 793 -14.72 -34.05 36.55
N GLY A 794 -13.80 -33.36 35.85
CA GLY A 794 -13.60 -33.46 34.41
C GLY A 794 -14.53 -32.60 33.55
N LEU A 795 -15.50 -31.91 34.17
CA LEU A 795 -16.31 -30.91 33.43
C LEU A 795 -15.48 -29.68 33.11
N TYR A 796 -15.61 -29.14 31.92
CA TYR A 796 -14.91 -27.91 31.54
C TYR A 796 -15.79 -26.95 30.78
N TYR A 797 -15.41 -25.66 30.87
CA TYR A 797 -15.95 -24.56 30.08
C TYR A 797 -14.81 -23.82 29.41
N GLU A 798 -14.99 -23.42 28.16
CA GLU A 798 -13.97 -22.71 27.42
C GLU A 798 -14.57 -21.57 26.58
N GLY A 799 -13.78 -20.53 26.34
CA GLY A 799 -14.21 -19.41 25.53
C GLY A 799 -13.02 -18.63 25.00
N SER A 800 -13.19 -18.03 23.82
CA SER A 800 -12.19 -17.19 23.20
C SER A 800 -12.80 -15.98 22.51
N LEU A 801 -12.01 -14.92 22.43
CA LEU A 801 -12.29 -13.71 21.64
C LEU A 801 -11.10 -13.42 20.76
N ARG A 802 -11.34 -13.03 19.51
CA ARG A 802 -10.31 -12.73 18.51
C ARG A 802 -10.70 -11.51 17.70
N VAL A 803 -9.73 -10.71 17.31
CA VAL A 803 -9.87 -9.55 16.43
C VAL A 803 -8.63 -9.40 15.57
N GLY A 804 -8.82 -8.97 14.33
CA GLY A 804 -7.70 -8.77 13.42
C GLY A 804 -8.12 -8.20 12.07
N ARG A 805 -7.22 -8.28 11.11
CA ARG A 805 -7.44 -7.89 9.72
C ARG A 805 -7.27 -9.06 8.78
N MET A 806 -8.14 -9.13 7.79
CA MET A 806 -8.09 -10.03 6.66
C MET A 806 -7.84 -9.20 5.41
N SER A 807 -6.85 -9.58 4.62
CA SER A 807 -6.56 -9.02 3.31
C SER A 807 -6.71 -10.11 2.27
N THR A 808 -7.37 -9.81 1.17
CA THR A 808 -7.58 -10.71 0.04
C THR A 808 -7.30 -9.99 -1.27
N ASP A 809 -6.80 -10.69 -2.25
CA ASP A 809 -6.81 -10.26 -3.64
C ASP A 809 -7.63 -11.25 -4.48
N TYR A 810 -8.06 -10.81 -5.64
CA TYR A 810 -8.84 -11.60 -6.59
C TYR A 810 -8.52 -11.19 -8.00
N GLN A 811 -8.47 -12.17 -8.91
CA GLN A 811 -8.39 -11.94 -10.33
C GLN A 811 -9.22 -12.97 -11.12
N SER A 812 -9.77 -12.55 -12.24
CA SER A 812 -10.54 -13.39 -13.17
C SER A 812 -10.61 -12.75 -14.55
N ALA A 813 -10.83 -13.56 -15.59
CA ALA A 813 -11.11 -13.08 -16.94
C ALA A 813 -12.56 -12.62 -17.15
N VAL A 814 -13.42 -12.69 -16.15
CA VAL A 814 -14.83 -12.26 -16.21
C VAL A 814 -14.92 -10.80 -16.66
N ALA A 815 -15.89 -10.50 -17.51
CA ALA A 815 -16.19 -9.15 -18.01
C ALA A 815 -14.97 -8.41 -18.60
N GLY A 816 -14.03 -9.13 -19.19
CA GLY A 816 -12.82 -8.53 -19.78
C GLY A 816 -11.67 -8.32 -18.80
N GLY A 817 -11.76 -8.89 -17.62
CA GLY A 817 -10.73 -8.89 -16.58
C GLY A 817 -11.15 -8.13 -15.30
N ILE A 818 -11.41 -8.89 -14.25
CA ILE A 818 -11.67 -8.34 -12.92
C ILE A 818 -10.42 -8.56 -12.07
N LYS A 819 -9.95 -7.51 -11.43
CA LYS A 819 -8.90 -7.58 -10.41
C LYS A 819 -9.19 -6.56 -9.32
N TYR A 820 -9.05 -6.98 -8.06
CA TYR A 820 -9.16 -6.09 -6.91
C TYR A 820 -8.43 -6.64 -5.69
N ASP A 821 -8.11 -5.75 -4.76
CA ASP A 821 -7.65 -6.03 -3.41
C ASP A 821 -8.72 -5.58 -2.42
N SER A 822 -8.88 -6.29 -1.31
CA SER A 822 -9.84 -5.97 -0.25
C SER A 822 -9.22 -6.19 1.12
N ASP A 823 -9.49 -5.25 2.04
CA ASP A 823 -9.03 -5.29 3.43
C ASP A 823 -10.22 -5.15 4.38
N ALA A 824 -10.43 -6.15 5.23
CA ALA A 824 -11.53 -6.17 6.17
C ALA A 824 -11.10 -6.48 7.61
N THR A 825 -11.75 -5.84 8.57
CA THR A 825 -11.60 -6.22 9.99
C THR A 825 -12.46 -7.43 10.28
N TYR A 826 -11.98 -8.36 11.11
CA TYR A 826 -12.78 -9.48 11.59
C TYR A 826 -12.82 -9.51 13.12
N TYR A 827 -13.93 -10.09 13.61
CA TYR A 827 -14.17 -10.40 15.02
C TYR A 827 -14.61 -11.85 15.11
N ALA A 828 -14.08 -12.58 16.09
CA ALA A 828 -14.53 -13.95 16.32
C ALA A 828 -14.64 -14.24 17.81
N ALA A 829 -15.62 -15.05 18.16
CA ALA A 829 -15.87 -15.50 19.52
C ALA A 829 -16.23 -16.99 19.52
N HIS A 830 -15.88 -17.67 20.60
CA HIS A 830 -16.20 -19.08 20.80
C HIS A 830 -16.61 -19.30 22.25
N LEU A 831 -17.57 -20.16 22.42
CA LEU A 831 -17.96 -20.72 23.72
C LEU A 831 -18.07 -22.23 23.58
N GLY A 832 -17.52 -22.96 24.54
CA GLY A 832 -17.56 -24.41 24.56
C GLY A 832 -17.76 -24.97 25.97
N MET A 833 -18.32 -26.16 26.04
CA MET A 833 -18.38 -26.97 27.23
C MET A 833 -18.17 -28.44 26.87
N GLY A 834 -17.60 -29.18 27.80
CA GLY A 834 -17.44 -30.62 27.63
C GLY A 834 -17.08 -31.32 28.94
N LYS A 835 -17.02 -32.63 28.85
CA LYS A 835 -16.66 -33.49 29.98
C LYS A 835 -15.68 -34.54 29.57
N VAL A 836 -14.50 -34.52 30.20
CA VAL A 836 -13.52 -35.61 30.12
C VAL A 836 -13.90 -36.70 31.13
N VAL A 837 -14.15 -37.90 30.62
CA VAL A 837 -14.49 -39.07 31.41
C VAL A 837 -13.33 -40.05 31.35
N GLN A 838 -12.79 -40.39 32.52
CA GLN A 838 -11.77 -41.44 32.67
C GLN A 838 -12.45 -42.81 32.55
N LEU A 839 -12.09 -43.60 31.53
CA LEU A 839 -12.58 -44.96 31.34
C LEU A 839 -11.77 -45.99 32.12
N ASN A 840 -10.49 -45.79 32.17
CA ASN A 840 -9.48 -46.53 32.96
C ASN A 840 -8.18 -45.71 33.05
N ASP A 841 -7.13 -46.29 33.66
CA ASP A 841 -5.85 -45.57 33.89
C ASP A 841 -5.18 -45.05 32.64
N LYS A 842 -5.54 -45.53 31.45
CA LYS A 842 -4.93 -45.17 30.17
C LYS A 842 -5.90 -44.48 29.19
N ASP A 843 -7.18 -44.61 29.40
CA ASP A 843 -8.18 -44.24 28.41
C ASP A 843 -9.12 -43.13 28.92
N THR A 844 -9.25 -42.10 28.14
CA THR A 844 -10.22 -41.04 28.38
C THR A 844 -11.09 -40.81 27.16
N ILE A 845 -12.30 -40.35 27.42
CA ILE A 845 -13.19 -39.85 26.37
C ILE A 845 -13.66 -38.42 26.73
N ASP A 846 -13.55 -37.52 25.81
CA ASP A 846 -13.96 -36.13 25.92
C ASP A 846 -15.20 -35.93 25.04
N TYR A 847 -16.36 -35.61 25.63
CA TYR A 847 -17.54 -35.20 24.94
C TYR A 847 -17.71 -33.71 25.02
N TYR A 848 -17.90 -33.05 23.86
CA TYR A 848 -17.97 -31.59 23.82
C TYR A 848 -19.01 -31.03 22.89
N GLY A 849 -19.48 -29.85 23.25
CA GLY A 849 -20.30 -28.98 22.42
C GLY A 849 -19.68 -27.57 22.35
N LYS A 850 -19.57 -27.04 21.15
CA LYS A 850 -18.94 -25.74 20.90
C LYS A 850 -19.83 -24.88 19.99
N LEU A 851 -19.89 -23.58 20.27
CA LEU A 851 -20.54 -22.57 19.47
C LEU A 851 -19.48 -21.58 19.00
N PHE A 852 -19.43 -21.30 17.70
CA PHE A 852 -18.48 -20.39 17.07
C PHE A 852 -19.22 -19.26 16.38
N TYR A 853 -18.73 -18.07 16.55
CA TYR A 853 -19.16 -16.89 15.83
C TYR A 853 -17.94 -16.22 15.19
N THR A 854 -18.00 -15.96 13.90
CA THR A 854 -16.99 -15.22 13.15
C THR A 854 -17.69 -14.21 12.26
N ARG A 855 -17.27 -12.95 12.29
CA ARG A 855 -17.78 -11.91 11.43
C ARG A 855 -16.63 -11.15 10.80
N GLN A 856 -16.60 -11.13 9.47
CA GLN A 856 -15.76 -10.29 8.64
C GLN A 856 -16.58 -9.09 8.20
N GLN A 857 -16.03 -7.89 8.34
CA GLN A 857 -16.70 -6.66 7.88
C GLN A 857 -16.74 -6.62 6.34
N GLY A 858 -17.71 -5.89 5.82
CA GLY A 858 -17.79 -5.61 4.39
C GLY A 858 -16.73 -4.63 3.92
N ASP A 859 -16.56 -4.58 2.63
CA ASP A 859 -15.66 -3.65 1.95
C ASP A 859 -16.21 -3.26 0.57
N LYS A 860 -15.80 -2.11 0.06
CA LYS A 860 -16.20 -1.63 -1.25
C LYS A 860 -15.01 -1.49 -2.17
N VAL A 861 -14.98 -2.26 -3.23
CA VAL A 861 -13.87 -2.30 -4.17
C VAL A 861 -14.30 -1.82 -5.56
N THR A 862 -13.38 -1.20 -6.28
CA THR A 862 -13.56 -0.89 -7.71
C THR A 862 -12.67 -1.82 -8.50
N VAL A 863 -13.27 -2.57 -9.42
CA VAL A 863 -12.55 -3.51 -10.26
C VAL A 863 -12.03 -2.83 -11.54
N GLY A 864 -11.05 -3.43 -12.20
CA GLY A 864 -10.36 -2.84 -13.36
C GLY A 864 -11.26 -2.40 -14.53
N THR A 865 -12.46 -2.96 -14.63
CA THR A 865 -13.50 -2.56 -15.62
C THR A 865 -14.26 -1.29 -15.25
N GLY A 866 -14.00 -0.70 -14.08
CA GLY A 866 -14.75 0.43 -13.53
C GLY A 866 -16.06 0.04 -12.82
N ALA A 867 -16.41 -1.24 -12.77
CA ALA A 867 -17.49 -1.75 -11.92
C ALA A 867 -17.10 -1.70 -10.45
N THR A 868 -18.09 -1.64 -9.56
CA THR A 868 -17.85 -1.68 -8.10
C THR A 868 -18.56 -2.87 -7.49
N TYR A 869 -17.91 -3.52 -6.54
CA TYR A 869 -18.52 -4.49 -5.65
C TYR A 869 -18.59 -3.88 -4.24
N ASP A 870 -19.79 -3.84 -3.68
CA ASP A 870 -20.04 -3.42 -2.30
C ASP A 870 -20.37 -4.69 -1.52
N PHE A 871 -19.36 -5.26 -0.84
CA PHE A 871 -19.49 -6.50 -0.10
C PHE A 871 -20.12 -6.23 1.26
N ASP A 872 -21.18 -6.92 1.58
CA ASP A 872 -21.75 -6.92 2.91
C ASP A 872 -20.83 -7.66 3.91
N ALA A 873 -21.03 -7.38 5.19
CA ALA A 873 -20.33 -8.13 6.21
C ALA A 873 -20.78 -9.60 6.21
N THR A 874 -19.84 -10.51 6.12
CA THR A 874 -20.09 -11.96 6.09
C THR A 874 -19.95 -12.54 7.49
N THR A 875 -20.93 -13.35 7.91
CA THR A 875 -21.02 -13.94 9.25
C THR A 875 -21.03 -15.47 9.16
N SER A 876 -20.31 -16.14 10.05
CA SER A 876 -20.39 -17.57 10.29
C SER A 876 -20.87 -17.82 11.73
N LEU A 877 -21.91 -18.61 11.87
CA LEU A 877 -22.41 -19.10 13.16
C LEU A 877 -22.45 -20.64 13.10
N ARG A 878 -21.50 -21.29 13.78
CA ARG A 878 -21.35 -22.73 13.75
C ARG A 878 -21.57 -23.38 15.11
N THR A 879 -22.24 -24.52 15.11
CA THR A 879 -22.28 -25.43 16.27
C THR A 879 -21.51 -26.69 15.93
N ARG A 880 -20.68 -27.16 16.85
CA ARG A 880 -19.93 -28.42 16.73
C ARG A 880 -20.22 -29.31 17.95
N LEU A 881 -20.61 -30.54 17.70
CA LEU A 881 -20.80 -31.59 18.71
C LEU A 881 -19.82 -32.71 18.38
N GLY A 882 -19.03 -33.15 19.36
CA GLY A 882 -18.02 -34.16 19.11
C GLY A 882 -17.66 -35.00 20.31
N ALA A 883 -16.92 -36.07 20.02
CA ALA A 883 -16.30 -36.92 21.01
C ALA A 883 -14.85 -37.24 20.55
N ARG A 884 -13.91 -37.21 21.50
CA ARG A 884 -12.52 -37.56 21.32
C ARG A 884 -12.10 -38.63 22.32
N TYR A 885 -11.66 -39.76 21.82
CA TYR A 885 -11.01 -40.79 22.61
C TYR A 885 -9.51 -40.56 22.63
N THR A 886 -8.91 -40.66 23.84
CA THR A 886 -7.42 -40.56 23.99
C THR A 886 -6.95 -41.80 24.73
N HIS A 887 -5.89 -42.44 24.16
CA HIS A 887 -5.21 -43.58 24.73
C HIS A 887 -3.80 -43.19 25.12
N GLN A 888 -3.45 -43.30 26.39
CA GLN A 888 -2.12 -43.06 26.93
C GLN A 888 -1.27 -44.29 26.76
N LEU A 889 -0.32 -44.27 25.83
CA LEU A 889 0.64 -45.38 25.59
C LEU A 889 1.69 -45.46 26.71
N SER A 890 2.15 -44.32 27.19
CA SER A 890 3.08 -44.18 28.32
C SER A 890 2.86 -42.82 28.96
N GLU A 891 3.50 -42.52 30.08
CA GLU A 891 3.46 -41.19 30.71
C GLU A 891 3.81 -40.03 29.73
N LYS A 892 4.53 -40.33 28.64
CA LYS A 892 5.06 -39.36 27.68
C LYS A 892 4.44 -39.44 26.28
N ASN A 893 3.54 -40.40 26.01
CA ASN A 893 2.98 -40.62 24.67
C ASN A 893 1.49 -40.92 24.72
N ALA A 894 0.71 -40.24 23.92
CA ALA A 894 -0.73 -40.45 23.78
C ALA A 894 -1.15 -40.41 22.32
N PHE A 895 -2.07 -41.29 21.94
CA PHE A 895 -2.84 -41.18 20.69
C PHE A 895 -4.26 -40.69 20.97
N TYR A 896 -4.81 -39.93 20.05
CA TYR A 896 -6.24 -39.60 20.09
C TYR A 896 -6.92 -39.82 18.74
N ALA A 897 -8.20 -40.13 18.81
CA ALA A 897 -9.10 -40.22 17.66
C ALA A 897 -10.43 -39.55 18.01
N GLY A 898 -10.96 -38.75 17.12
CA GLY A 898 -12.18 -38.00 17.37
C GLY A 898 -13.13 -37.95 16.17
N LEU A 899 -14.40 -37.81 16.45
CA LEU A 899 -15.46 -37.59 15.49
C LEU A 899 -16.31 -36.40 15.96
N ALA A 900 -16.65 -35.54 14.99
CA ALA A 900 -17.54 -34.43 15.27
C ALA A 900 -18.50 -34.17 14.11
N TRP A 901 -19.67 -33.68 14.45
CA TRP A 901 -20.61 -33.06 13.54
C TRP A 901 -20.61 -31.55 13.74
N GLN A 902 -20.58 -30.81 12.65
CA GLN A 902 -20.66 -29.36 12.64
C GLN A 902 -21.78 -28.89 11.71
N HIS A 903 -22.54 -27.90 12.16
CA HIS A 903 -23.53 -27.21 11.35
C HIS A 903 -23.22 -25.72 11.23
N GLU A 904 -23.20 -25.21 10.01
CA GLU A 904 -23.11 -23.77 9.68
C GLU A 904 -24.54 -23.24 9.50
N PHE A 905 -24.97 -22.30 10.34
CA PHE A 905 -26.30 -21.68 10.30
C PHE A 905 -26.37 -20.47 9.38
N ASP A 906 -25.26 -19.84 9.10
CA ASP A 906 -25.11 -18.67 8.26
C ASP A 906 -24.08 -18.95 7.15
N GLY A 907 -23.02 -18.17 6.97
CA GLY A 907 -21.98 -18.41 5.97
C GLY A 907 -22.39 -17.99 4.57
N GLU A 908 -23.34 -17.09 4.44
CA GLU A 908 -23.76 -16.49 3.20
C GLU A 908 -23.02 -15.17 2.98
N SER A 909 -22.46 -15.00 1.78
CA SER A 909 -21.76 -13.76 1.41
C SER A 909 -22.60 -13.01 0.38
N ASN A 910 -22.95 -11.76 0.69
CA ASN A 910 -23.74 -10.90 -0.16
C ASN A 910 -22.91 -9.74 -0.70
N ALA A 911 -23.24 -9.29 -1.91
CA ALA A 911 -22.65 -8.10 -2.50
C ALA A 911 -23.62 -7.43 -3.48
N ILE A 912 -23.50 -6.11 -3.60
CA ILE A 912 -24.11 -5.35 -4.68
C ILE A 912 -23.04 -5.08 -5.72
N VAL A 913 -23.24 -5.54 -6.94
CA VAL A 913 -22.41 -5.16 -8.08
C VAL A 913 -23.05 -3.96 -8.77
N ALA A 914 -22.26 -2.92 -9.05
CA ALA A 914 -22.70 -1.75 -9.78
C ALA A 914 -21.79 -1.48 -11.00
N THR A 915 -22.40 -1.25 -12.11
CA THR A 915 -21.75 -0.97 -13.41
C THR A 915 -22.36 0.27 -14.05
N ALA A 916 -21.97 0.60 -15.26
CA ALA A 916 -22.62 1.64 -16.06
C ALA A 916 -24.10 1.35 -16.34
N LEU A 917 -24.53 0.09 -16.34
CA LEU A 917 -25.94 -0.30 -16.51
C LEU A 917 -26.80 -0.04 -15.26
N GLY A 918 -26.21 0.07 -14.09
CA GLY A 918 -26.88 0.23 -12.80
C GLY A 918 -26.34 -0.72 -11.76
N SER A 919 -27.13 -1.06 -10.75
CA SER A 919 -26.71 -1.94 -9.66
C SER A 919 -27.69 -3.11 -9.48
N ALA A 920 -27.15 -4.28 -9.13
CA ALA A 920 -27.92 -5.49 -8.82
C ALA A 920 -27.21 -6.31 -7.73
N SER A 921 -27.98 -7.11 -6.99
CA SER A 921 -27.40 -8.06 -6.03
C SER A 921 -26.69 -9.19 -6.79
N ALA A 922 -25.42 -9.41 -6.50
CA ALA A 922 -24.70 -10.57 -7.04
C ALA A 922 -25.27 -11.89 -6.47
N PRO A 923 -25.22 -13.00 -7.23
CA PRO A 923 -25.62 -14.29 -6.68
C PRO A 923 -24.75 -14.64 -5.45
N ALA A 924 -25.39 -14.92 -4.32
CA ALA A 924 -24.74 -15.11 -3.04
C ALA A 924 -24.17 -16.55 -2.90
N PRO A 925 -22.85 -16.72 -2.69
CA PRO A 925 -22.32 -18.01 -2.26
C PRO A 925 -22.71 -18.30 -0.81
N SER A 926 -23.06 -19.57 -0.52
CA SER A 926 -23.49 -19.98 0.82
C SER A 926 -22.83 -21.27 1.27
N MET A 927 -22.24 -21.22 2.46
CA MET A 927 -21.64 -22.39 3.13
C MET A 927 -22.58 -23.05 4.15
N LYS A 928 -23.82 -22.61 4.23
CA LYS A 928 -24.83 -23.14 5.16
C LYS A 928 -25.04 -24.64 4.99
N GLY A 929 -24.99 -25.39 6.10
CA GLY A 929 -25.22 -26.83 6.12
C GLY A 929 -24.24 -27.62 6.98
N ASP A 930 -24.21 -28.93 6.76
CA ASP A 930 -23.54 -29.90 7.62
C ASP A 930 -22.15 -30.29 7.13
N THR A 931 -21.24 -30.52 8.09
CA THR A 931 -19.91 -31.05 7.87
C THR A 931 -19.59 -32.08 8.94
N GLY A 932 -19.20 -33.27 8.52
CA GLY A 932 -18.62 -34.30 9.37
C GLY A 932 -17.11 -34.11 9.48
N ILE A 933 -16.55 -34.25 10.67
CA ILE A 933 -15.10 -34.07 10.93
C ILE A 933 -14.59 -35.32 11.63
N MET A 934 -13.46 -35.82 11.16
CA MET A 934 -12.69 -36.89 11.78
C MET A 934 -11.30 -36.38 12.10
N GLU A 935 -10.77 -36.72 13.27
CA GLU A 935 -9.42 -36.34 13.69
C GLU A 935 -8.66 -37.53 14.23
N LEU A 936 -7.36 -37.55 13.98
CA LEU A 936 -6.40 -38.48 14.51
C LEU A 936 -5.14 -37.72 14.92
N GLY A 937 -4.54 -38.10 16.04
CA GLY A 937 -3.30 -37.42 16.41
C GLY A 937 -2.46 -38.20 17.39
N TRP A 938 -1.23 -37.75 17.53
CA TRP A 938 -0.20 -38.31 18.37
C TRP A 938 0.55 -37.23 19.11
N ARG A 939 0.73 -37.41 20.43
CA ARG A 939 1.48 -36.49 21.29
C ARG A 939 2.66 -37.21 21.85
N VAL A 940 3.83 -36.52 21.86
CA VAL A 940 5.09 -37.04 22.36
C VAL A 940 5.73 -36.02 23.27
N ASN A 941 5.93 -36.38 24.52
CA ASN A 941 6.68 -35.59 25.49
C ASN A 941 7.98 -36.37 25.86
N ASN A 942 9.00 -36.28 24.98
CA ASN A 942 10.24 -37.02 25.13
C ASN A 942 11.33 -36.25 25.89
N TYR A 943 11.12 -34.95 26.13
CA TYR A 943 12.12 -34.10 26.78
C TYR A 943 11.45 -33.31 27.90
N ASP A 944 12.14 -33.14 29.02
CA ASP A 944 11.58 -32.49 30.22
C ASP A 944 11.12 -31.04 30.00
N LYS A 945 11.40 -30.44 28.85
CA LYS A 945 11.05 -29.06 28.52
C LYS A 945 10.38 -28.86 27.13
N PHE A 946 10.09 -29.95 26.42
CA PHE A 946 9.58 -29.87 25.05
C PHE A 946 8.54 -30.95 24.76
N GLU A 947 7.39 -30.58 24.27
CA GLU A 947 6.33 -31.46 23.81
C GLU A 947 5.98 -31.21 22.37
N LEU A 948 5.83 -32.28 21.59
CA LEU A 948 5.46 -32.29 20.18
C LEU A 948 4.08 -32.94 20.01
N GLY A 949 3.16 -32.29 19.32
CA GLY A 949 1.90 -32.88 18.89
C GLY A 949 1.78 -32.87 17.37
N LEU A 950 1.32 -33.99 16.82
CA LEU A 950 1.01 -34.18 15.41
C LEU A 950 -0.45 -34.59 15.24
N GLY A 951 -1.18 -33.95 14.35
CA GLY A 951 -2.59 -34.27 14.10
C GLY A 951 -2.92 -34.23 12.60
N VAL A 952 -3.89 -35.06 12.24
CA VAL A 952 -4.50 -35.05 10.92
C VAL A 952 -6.01 -34.94 11.13
N ASN A 953 -6.68 -34.10 10.38
CA ASN A 953 -8.12 -34.03 10.33
C ASN A 953 -8.64 -34.18 8.90
N GLY A 954 -9.81 -34.77 8.75
CA GLY A 954 -10.54 -34.88 7.50
C GLY A 954 -11.94 -34.34 7.69
N SER A 955 -12.48 -33.68 6.67
CA SER A 955 -13.83 -33.15 6.65
C SER A 955 -14.62 -33.66 5.43
N VAL A 956 -15.93 -33.83 5.59
CA VAL A 956 -16.86 -34.27 4.55
C VAL A 956 -18.21 -33.56 4.73
N GLY A 957 -18.85 -33.13 3.65
CA GLY A 957 -20.09 -32.36 3.64
C GLY A 957 -19.94 -31.03 2.94
N LYS A 958 -20.40 -29.93 3.51
CA LYS A 958 -20.25 -28.58 2.96
C LYS A 958 -18.80 -28.16 2.83
N GLN A 959 -17.94 -28.61 3.75
CA GLN A 959 -16.49 -28.52 3.65
C GLN A 959 -15.93 -29.92 3.47
N LYS A 960 -15.09 -30.12 2.47
CA LYS A 960 -14.42 -31.40 2.14
C LYS A 960 -12.93 -31.16 2.07
N GLY A 961 -12.15 -31.96 2.83
CA GLY A 961 -10.71 -31.80 2.73
C GLY A 961 -9.94 -32.45 3.84
N VAL A 962 -8.66 -32.16 3.87
CA VAL A 962 -7.69 -32.70 4.83
C VAL A 962 -6.86 -31.57 5.42
N GLY A 963 -6.60 -31.64 6.72
CA GLY A 963 -5.71 -30.75 7.44
C GLY A 963 -4.64 -31.51 8.23
N PHE A 964 -3.48 -30.90 8.39
CA PHE A 964 -2.39 -31.37 9.23
C PHE A 964 -2.12 -30.31 10.32
N ASN A 965 -1.96 -30.77 11.54
CA ASN A 965 -1.66 -29.90 12.68
C ASN A 965 -0.31 -30.27 13.29
N LEU A 966 0.45 -29.25 13.64
CA LEU A 966 1.70 -29.34 14.39
C LEU A 966 1.59 -28.46 15.62
N SER A 967 1.93 -28.98 16.79
CA SER A 967 2.01 -28.20 18.02
C SER A 967 3.33 -28.39 18.73
N LEU A 968 3.81 -27.31 19.33
CA LEU A 968 5.07 -27.23 20.09
C LEU A 968 4.82 -26.48 21.39
N ASN A 969 5.10 -27.12 22.52
CA ASN A 969 5.06 -26.51 23.85
C ASN A 969 6.48 -26.45 24.43
N PHE A 970 6.76 -25.36 25.11
CA PHE A 970 8.04 -25.17 25.82
C PHE A 970 7.74 -24.82 27.27
N SER A 971 8.38 -25.53 28.21
CA SER A 971 8.39 -25.21 29.62
C SER A 971 9.79 -24.66 30.01
N PHE A 972 9.81 -23.56 30.79
CA PHE A 972 11.05 -22.87 31.15
C PHE A 972 11.48 -23.16 32.59
#